data_86b2e67dafd0fca3aab3142d14d2618a
#
_entry.id   86b2e67dafd0fca3aab3142d14d2618a
#
_cell.length_a   1.000
_cell.length_b   1.000
_cell.length_c   1.000
_cell.angle_alpha   90.00
_cell.angle_beta   90.00
_cell.angle_gamma   90.00
#
_symmetry.space_group_name_H-M   'P 1'
#
loop_
_entity.id
_entity.type
_entity.pdbx_description
1 polymer ?
#
loop_
_entity_poly.entity_id
_entity_poly.type
_entity_poly.pdbx_seq_one_letter_code
_entity_poly.pdbx_strand_id
1 'polypeptide(L)'
;MRITTFIVSCLLACLSLSAQENTYQRPPKVIEEMALAPLTPAVEFNGDYTHMMQLHGFSYTPLSELAQPELRLAGARINPDTYSVSRRPGYNKIVIVNLKDNAEMTISGLPAEGIIWSAEWYPTGDRILIANKEKDGVYLYAASLADGKASRISNRRMNATLSNGVYWLNNTDFLFKAVPASNQGAPAKNQVPTGPVVQENLGKSVPARTYQDLLKNGYDEALFEYYFTSQLVKVTANGEQEIGQPAIYSQISLSPDKTLMLTNTIQKPYSYTVPYRSFPTHTCVTDLDGKLVKELAKTPTVVTAMGYDTTSPYPRQFAWRADKAATIYWVEAQDGGNPRGKKLEYLDVVYQQDAPFTGEKQVVVKTQKRYGGIMWCDDTFALVNESSRATRRRITSSFVPGSDAKPVVIFDLSTDDRYNDPGRPVMTKNQYKRDVLYTNKKHTELLMTGTGASPEGDMPFLNRYDIAKKKSTTLWRCQAPYYEYVYKMKDPAKLQFITSRESQTIPANYYMKDLKKKKETALTAFANPYPMMEGVSKEKIKYKRADGIDLTATVYLPAGYDKEKDGRLPVLMWAYPREYRNAKDAAQVRGSQYNFSIIKYGSPIFWVTQGYCVMENVEFPIVGTEDKEPNDTYIEQLVMDAEAAIKVITDMGVGDPERVGVGGHSYGGFMTGNLLTHTKLFKAGIARSGAYNRTLTPFGFQAETRTYWEAPEVYNAMSPFMYANQLSGALLLVHGELDNNTGTFPIQSERFYQALKGHKATVRYVVLPLESHAYSAKENILHLLYEENAWLEKYVKNAGK
;
A
#
# COMPACT_ATOMS: atom_id res chain seq x y z
N MET A 1 44.23 -21.65 55.99
CA MET A 1 44.47 -21.76 54.57
C MET A 1 43.34 -22.43 53.85
N ARG A 2 42.08 -22.06 54.10
CA ARG A 2 40.86 -22.60 53.46
C ARG A 2 39.77 -21.54 53.12
N ILE A 3 40.06 -20.26 53.29
CA ILE A 3 39.09 -19.17 53.05
C ILE A 3 39.42 -18.40 51.80
N THR A 4 40.66 -18.48 51.28
CA THR A 4 41.10 -17.72 50.10
C THR A 4 40.72 -18.36 48.75
N THR A 5 40.38 -19.67 48.76
CA THR A 5 40.03 -20.39 47.51
C THR A 5 38.58 -20.24 47.10
N PHE A 6 37.67 -19.80 48.00
CA PHE A 6 36.26 -19.64 47.69
C PHE A 6 35.92 -18.26 47.05
N ILE A 7 36.75 -17.26 47.28
CA ILE A 7 36.52 -15.89 46.72
C ILE A 7 37.02 -15.81 45.27
N VAL A 8 37.99 -16.60 44.85
CA VAL A 8 38.49 -16.60 43.46
C VAL A 8 37.55 -17.34 42.51
N SER A 9 36.77 -18.36 42.97
CA SER A 9 35.76 -19.06 42.16
C SER A 9 34.50 -18.27 41.95
N CYS A 10 34.13 -17.35 42.84
CA CYS A 10 32.99 -16.46 42.63
C CYS A 10 33.30 -15.23 41.75
N LEU A 11 34.57 -14.84 41.64
CA LEU A 11 34.97 -13.74 40.76
C LEU A 11 35.15 -14.14 39.30
N LEU A 12 35.33 -15.44 38.99
CA LEU A 12 35.38 -15.96 37.63
C LEU A 12 34.00 -16.27 37.01
N ALA A 13 32.92 -16.30 37.81
CA ALA A 13 31.54 -16.50 37.33
C ALA A 13 30.84 -15.20 36.96
N CYS A 14 31.42 -14.03 37.21
CA CYS A 14 30.85 -12.71 36.87
C CYS A 14 31.42 -12.05 35.60
N LEU A 15 32.22 -12.75 34.82
CA LEU A 15 32.91 -12.17 33.65
C LEU A 15 32.36 -12.62 32.30
N SER A 16 31.07 -12.93 32.21
CA SER A 16 30.46 -13.24 30.89
C SER A 16 29.08 -12.60 30.68
N LEU A 17 28.94 -11.36 31.12
CA LEU A 17 27.86 -10.47 30.63
C LEU A 17 28.47 -9.24 29.95
N SER A 18 29.44 -9.45 29.05
CA SER A 18 29.70 -8.46 28.02
C SER A 18 28.52 -8.52 27.05
N ALA A 19 27.80 -7.45 26.92
CA ALA A 19 26.89 -7.25 25.77
C ALA A 19 27.79 -7.42 24.53
N GLN A 20 27.68 -8.58 23.89
CA GLN A 20 28.38 -8.83 22.63
C GLN A 20 27.67 -7.93 21.62
N GLU A 21 28.33 -6.93 21.06
CA GLU A 21 27.82 -6.21 19.91
C GLU A 21 27.56 -7.22 18.79
N ASN A 22 26.30 -7.51 18.56
CA ASN A 22 25.89 -8.39 17.48
C ASN A 22 26.04 -7.63 16.16
N THR A 23 27.09 -7.93 15.41
CA THR A 23 27.23 -7.46 14.04
C THR A 23 26.16 -8.10 13.14
N TYR A 24 25.84 -7.44 12.01
CA TYR A 24 24.93 -8.01 11.01
C TYR A 24 25.38 -9.41 10.57
N GLN A 25 24.45 -10.35 10.65
CA GLN A 25 24.66 -11.73 10.21
C GLN A 25 23.97 -11.93 8.86
N ARG A 26 24.34 -13.00 8.14
CA ARG A 26 23.73 -13.37 6.86
C ARG A 26 23.03 -14.73 6.97
N PRO A 27 21.89 -14.92 6.30
CA PRO A 27 21.22 -16.21 6.23
C PRO A 27 22.03 -17.21 5.39
N PRO A 28 21.62 -18.48 5.32
CA PRO A 28 22.18 -19.43 4.36
C PRO A 28 22.24 -18.87 2.94
N LYS A 29 23.28 -19.22 2.20
CA LYS A 29 23.59 -18.64 0.87
C LYS A 29 22.39 -18.68 -0.09
N VAL A 30 21.66 -19.78 -0.15
CA VAL A 30 20.48 -19.90 -1.01
C VAL A 30 19.38 -18.90 -0.64
N ILE A 31 19.15 -18.65 0.65
CA ILE A 31 18.19 -17.63 1.12
C ILE A 31 18.66 -16.23 0.74
N GLU A 32 19.97 -15.95 0.90
CA GLU A 32 20.55 -14.67 0.49
C GLU A 32 20.40 -14.44 -1.01
N GLU A 33 20.71 -15.44 -1.85
CA GLU A 33 20.56 -15.37 -3.30
C GLU A 33 19.09 -15.12 -3.71
N MET A 34 18.13 -15.80 -3.07
CA MET A 34 16.70 -15.56 -3.30
C MET A 34 16.28 -14.14 -2.88
N ALA A 35 16.76 -13.67 -1.73
CA ALA A 35 16.42 -12.35 -1.23
C ALA A 35 16.97 -11.23 -2.13
N LEU A 36 18.16 -11.41 -2.67
CA LEU A 36 18.87 -10.43 -3.50
C LEU A 36 18.63 -10.61 -5.00
N ALA A 37 17.81 -11.58 -5.40
CA ALA A 37 17.48 -11.81 -6.80
C ALA A 37 16.92 -10.51 -7.45
N PRO A 38 17.31 -10.20 -8.70
CA PRO A 38 16.88 -8.98 -9.36
C PRO A 38 15.36 -8.99 -9.57
N LEU A 39 14.72 -7.88 -9.29
CA LEU A 39 13.29 -7.71 -9.54
C LEU A 39 13.02 -7.59 -11.05
N THR A 40 11.90 -8.14 -11.50
CA THR A 40 11.36 -7.83 -12.83
C THR A 40 11.15 -6.32 -12.94
N PRO A 41 11.63 -5.64 -14.01
CA PRO A 41 11.47 -4.20 -14.15
C PRO A 41 10.01 -3.79 -14.26
N ALA A 42 9.69 -2.60 -13.73
CA ALA A 42 8.41 -1.97 -13.99
C ALA A 42 8.37 -1.48 -15.44
N VAL A 43 7.21 -1.57 -16.10
CA VAL A 43 7.06 -1.22 -17.52
C VAL A 43 6.05 -0.10 -17.70
N GLU A 44 6.41 0.87 -18.55
CA GLU A 44 5.55 1.96 -18.98
C GLU A 44 5.59 2.10 -20.50
N PHE A 45 4.42 2.25 -21.15
CA PHE A 45 4.33 2.41 -22.60
C PHE A 45 4.13 3.89 -22.93
N ASN A 46 4.75 4.36 -24.02
CA ASN A 46 4.48 5.70 -24.55
C ASN A 46 3.05 5.79 -25.15
N GLY A 47 2.60 7.01 -25.45
CA GLY A 47 1.20 7.27 -25.81
C GLY A 47 0.70 6.55 -27.07
N ASP A 48 1.58 6.27 -28.03
CA ASP A 48 1.27 5.59 -29.29
C ASP A 48 1.60 4.09 -29.29
N TYR A 49 2.17 3.58 -28.17
CA TYR A 49 2.59 2.19 -28.02
C TYR A 49 3.63 1.73 -29.04
N THR A 50 4.57 2.61 -29.39
CA THR A 50 5.74 2.29 -30.24
C THR A 50 6.94 1.93 -29.38
N HIS A 51 7.01 2.44 -28.15
CA HIS A 51 8.11 2.21 -27.22
C HIS A 51 7.61 1.82 -25.84
N MET A 52 8.44 1.07 -25.15
CA MET A 52 8.25 0.65 -23.76
C MET A 52 9.46 1.11 -22.95
N MET A 53 9.23 1.72 -21.80
CA MET A 53 10.23 2.06 -20.80
C MET A 53 10.24 0.99 -19.71
N GLN A 54 11.41 0.41 -19.45
CA GLN A 54 11.65 -0.51 -18.35
C GLN A 54 12.42 0.22 -17.25
N LEU A 55 11.87 0.20 -16.03
CA LEU A 55 12.45 0.82 -14.85
C LEU A 55 12.99 -0.29 -13.94
N HIS A 56 14.31 -0.42 -13.84
CA HIS A 56 14.97 -1.41 -13.01
C HIS A 56 15.19 -0.85 -11.60
N GLY A 57 14.62 -1.52 -10.59
CA GLY A 57 14.74 -1.14 -9.18
C GLY A 57 15.80 -1.95 -8.43
N PHE A 58 16.08 -1.52 -7.22
CA PHE A 58 16.87 -2.29 -6.25
C PHE A 58 15.98 -3.36 -5.60
N SER A 59 16.54 -4.54 -5.31
CA SER A 59 15.82 -5.54 -4.50
C SER A 59 15.58 -4.98 -3.10
N TYR A 60 16.60 -4.37 -2.49
CA TYR A 60 16.54 -3.66 -1.21
C TYR A 60 17.44 -2.43 -1.22
N THR A 61 17.06 -1.43 -0.41
CA THR A 61 17.83 -0.20 -0.23
C THR A 61 19.03 -0.47 0.68
N PRO A 62 20.21 0.11 0.45
CA PRO A 62 21.31 0.04 1.41
C PRO A 62 20.95 0.70 2.75
N LEU A 63 21.45 0.19 3.87
CA LEU A 63 21.22 0.80 5.19
C LEU A 63 21.73 2.24 5.27
N SER A 64 22.79 2.58 4.53
CA SER A 64 23.31 3.94 4.44
C SER A 64 22.29 4.95 3.91
N GLU A 65 21.33 4.51 3.06
CA GLU A 65 20.24 5.36 2.60
C GLU A 65 19.22 5.65 3.73
N LEU A 66 18.95 4.66 4.59
CA LEU A 66 18.09 4.86 5.76
C LEU A 66 18.76 5.73 6.84
N ALA A 67 20.09 5.73 6.86
CA ALA A 67 20.89 6.51 7.80
C ALA A 67 21.06 7.98 7.39
N GLN A 68 20.56 8.39 6.22
CA GLN A 68 20.56 9.80 5.82
C GLN A 68 19.71 10.64 6.78
N PRO A 69 19.99 11.95 6.89
CA PRO A 69 19.21 12.85 7.74
C PRO A 69 17.71 12.75 7.47
N GLU A 70 16.94 12.63 8.54
CA GLU A 70 15.48 12.54 8.47
C GLU A 70 14.85 13.52 9.45
N LEU A 71 13.98 14.39 8.97
CA LEU A 71 13.06 15.20 9.78
C LEU A 71 11.68 14.55 9.79
N ARG A 72 11.07 14.57 10.97
CA ARG A 72 9.71 14.04 11.23
C ARG A 72 8.83 15.18 11.66
N LEU A 73 8.01 15.67 10.75
CA LEU A 73 7.25 16.89 10.89
C LEU A 73 5.82 16.69 10.44
N ALA A 74 4.89 16.97 11.31
CA ALA A 74 3.45 16.94 11.01
C ALA A 74 2.95 15.61 10.40
N GLY A 75 3.53 14.47 10.81
CA GLY A 75 3.22 13.14 10.29
C GLY A 75 3.88 12.78 8.95
N ALA A 76 4.78 13.62 8.45
CA ALA A 76 5.61 13.35 7.29
C ALA A 76 7.07 13.09 7.71
N ARG A 77 7.78 12.29 6.91
CA ARG A 77 9.22 12.02 7.04
C ARG A 77 9.93 12.48 5.78
N ILE A 78 10.86 13.41 5.92
CA ILE A 78 11.57 14.00 4.80
C ILE A 78 13.08 13.95 5.02
N ASN A 79 13.82 13.92 3.92
CA ASN A 79 15.24 14.18 3.92
C ASN A 79 15.45 15.70 3.71
N PRO A 80 16.02 16.40 4.69
CA PRO A 80 16.21 17.86 4.61
C PRO A 80 17.25 18.27 3.56
N ASP A 81 18.26 17.43 3.28
CA ASP A 81 19.32 17.78 2.34
C ASP A 81 18.80 17.76 0.89
N THR A 82 17.88 16.84 0.61
CA THR A 82 17.35 16.65 -0.74
C THR A 82 15.95 17.24 -0.97
N TYR A 83 15.30 17.80 0.06
CA TYR A 83 13.91 18.28 0.00
C TYR A 83 12.96 17.25 -0.59
N SER A 84 13.09 16.01 -0.15
CA SER A 84 12.28 14.91 -0.65
C SER A 84 11.72 14.05 0.49
N VAL A 85 10.71 13.22 0.18
CA VAL A 85 10.26 12.17 1.10
C VAL A 85 11.44 11.25 1.41
N SER A 86 11.69 10.94 2.70
CA SER A 86 12.76 10.02 3.10
C SER A 86 12.40 8.57 2.75
N ARG A 87 13.42 7.72 2.58
CA ARG A 87 13.29 6.25 2.45
C ARG A 87 12.45 5.74 1.28
N ARG A 88 12.19 6.58 0.29
CA ARG A 88 11.47 6.16 -0.91
C ARG A 88 12.42 5.34 -1.79
N PRO A 89 12.05 4.10 -2.17
CA PRO A 89 12.80 3.34 -3.16
C PRO A 89 12.77 4.05 -4.51
N GLY A 90 13.87 3.94 -5.25
CA GLY A 90 13.99 4.47 -6.60
C GLY A 90 14.46 3.39 -7.57
N TYR A 91 14.91 3.83 -8.75
CA TYR A 91 15.42 2.96 -9.79
C TYR A 91 16.91 3.27 -10.03
N ASN A 92 17.62 2.29 -10.57
CA ASN A 92 19.04 2.41 -10.89
C ASN A 92 19.34 2.39 -12.38
N LYS A 93 18.36 2.03 -13.21
CA LYS A 93 18.54 1.91 -14.66
C LYS A 93 17.21 2.09 -15.39
N ILE A 94 17.26 2.75 -16.54
CA ILE A 94 16.15 2.85 -17.48
C ILE A 94 16.59 2.22 -18.80
N VAL A 95 15.76 1.33 -19.35
CA VAL A 95 15.92 0.76 -20.69
C VAL A 95 14.68 1.10 -21.51
N ILE A 96 14.88 1.63 -22.69
CA ILE A 96 13.82 1.86 -23.67
C ILE A 96 13.86 0.74 -24.69
N VAL A 97 12.71 0.13 -24.94
CA VAL A 97 12.55 -0.94 -25.94
C VAL A 97 11.66 -0.43 -27.07
N ASN A 98 12.16 -0.49 -28.30
CA ASN A 98 11.35 -0.24 -29.49
C ASN A 98 10.49 -1.49 -29.78
N LEU A 99 9.16 -1.35 -29.76
CA LEU A 99 8.23 -2.48 -29.90
C LEU A 99 8.06 -3.02 -31.33
N LYS A 100 8.72 -2.40 -32.32
CA LYS A 100 8.70 -2.87 -33.72
C LYS A 100 9.77 -3.94 -33.98
N ASP A 101 10.96 -3.75 -33.42
CA ASP A 101 12.14 -4.58 -33.70
C ASP A 101 12.81 -5.13 -32.44
N ASN A 102 12.28 -4.78 -31.26
CA ASN A 102 12.81 -5.12 -29.94
C ASN A 102 14.23 -4.56 -29.66
N ALA A 103 14.64 -3.51 -30.37
CA ALA A 103 15.90 -2.84 -30.08
C ALA A 103 15.85 -2.18 -28.71
N GLU A 104 16.88 -2.42 -27.90
CA GLU A 104 17.02 -1.88 -26.54
C GLU A 104 18.02 -0.73 -26.51
N MET A 105 17.70 0.32 -25.78
CA MET A 105 18.55 1.47 -25.54
C MET A 105 18.57 1.78 -24.04
N THR A 106 19.75 1.69 -23.42
CA THR A 106 19.93 2.12 -22.03
C THR A 106 20.12 3.63 -21.95
N ILE A 107 19.35 4.29 -21.09
CA ILE A 107 19.51 5.72 -20.83
C ILE A 107 20.83 5.95 -20.07
N SER A 108 21.62 6.91 -20.58
CA SER A 108 22.92 7.33 -20.04
C SER A 108 22.92 8.82 -19.69
N GLY A 109 24.03 9.33 -19.12
CA GLY A 109 24.20 10.76 -18.82
C GLY A 109 23.62 11.22 -17.49
N LEU A 110 23.02 10.32 -16.68
CA LEU A 110 22.67 10.60 -15.30
C LEU A 110 23.92 10.49 -14.39
N PRO A 111 24.00 11.27 -13.28
CA PRO A 111 25.05 11.11 -12.28
C PRO A 111 25.14 9.70 -11.72
N ALA A 112 26.35 9.16 -11.59
CA ALA A 112 26.58 7.76 -11.19
C ALA A 112 26.07 7.42 -9.77
N GLU A 113 26.12 8.38 -8.84
CA GLU A 113 25.64 8.23 -7.46
C GLU A 113 24.15 8.61 -7.30
N GLY A 114 23.50 9.02 -8.42
CA GLY A 114 22.10 9.41 -8.41
C GLY A 114 21.15 8.21 -8.30
N ILE A 115 19.98 8.45 -7.73
CA ILE A 115 18.86 7.50 -7.71
C ILE A 115 17.74 8.06 -8.57
N ILE A 116 17.31 7.32 -9.57
CA ILE A 116 16.18 7.70 -10.39
C ILE A 116 14.93 7.66 -9.52
N TRP A 117 14.41 8.86 -9.20
CA TRP A 117 13.27 9.03 -8.31
C TRP A 117 11.93 8.74 -9.00
N SER A 118 11.82 9.19 -10.26
CA SER A 118 10.72 8.89 -11.17
C SER A 118 11.16 9.12 -12.61
N ALA A 119 10.49 8.46 -13.54
CA ALA A 119 10.60 8.74 -14.97
C ALA A 119 9.21 8.65 -15.60
N GLU A 120 8.94 9.54 -16.56
CA GLU A 120 7.68 9.59 -17.28
C GLU A 120 7.90 10.02 -18.74
N TRP A 121 7.02 9.57 -19.62
CA TRP A 121 7.03 9.97 -21.00
C TRP A 121 6.62 11.44 -21.18
N TYR A 122 7.35 12.16 -22.03
CA TYR A 122 6.78 13.38 -22.59
C TYR A 122 5.48 13.07 -23.33
N PRO A 123 4.51 14.00 -23.38
CA PRO A 123 3.26 13.78 -24.12
C PRO A 123 3.44 13.49 -25.62
N THR A 124 4.60 13.85 -26.20
CA THR A 124 5.02 13.51 -27.57
C THR A 124 5.44 12.06 -27.73
N GLY A 125 5.88 11.40 -26.64
CA GLY A 125 6.33 10.01 -26.63
C GLY A 125 7.74 9.77 -27.20
N ASP A 126 8.47 10.82 -27.58
CA ASP A 126 9.83 10.77 -28.17
C ASP A 126 10.95 11.08 -27.17
N ARG A 127 10.58 11.45 -25.93
CA ARG A 127 11.49 11.77 -24.84
C ARG A 127 10.92 11.27 -23.52
N ILE A 128 11.78 11.15 -22.52
CA ILE A 128 11.41 10.89 -21.13
C ILE A 128 11.89 12.02 -20.23
N LEU A 129 11.06 12.37 -19.23
CA LEU A 129 11.41 13.27 -18.15
C LEU A 129 11.78 12.42 -16.93
N ILE A 130 12.94 12.74 -16.33
CA ILE A 130 13.50 11.97 -15.22
C ILE A 130 13.70 12.92 -14.04
N ALA A 131 13.14 12.60 -12.89
CA ALA A 131 13.53 13.22 -11.65
C ALA A 131 14.60 12.34 -10.98
N ASN A 132 15.81 12.89 -10.84
CA ASN A 132 16.97 12.18 -10.29
C ASN A 132 17.34 12.77 -8.92
N LYS A 133 17.36 11.91 -7.87
CA LYS A 133 17.80 12.30 -6.52
C LYS A 133 19.31 12.23 -6.47
N GLU A 134 19.94 13.34 -6.19
CA GLU A 134 21.35 13.51 -5.96
C GLU A 134 21.63 13.81 -4.47
N LYS A 135 22.86 14.04 -4.11
CA LYS A 135 23.26 14.24 -2.70
C LYS A 135 22.60 15.47 -2.07
N ASP A 136 22.36 16.51 -2.84
CA ASP A 136 21.90 17.83 -2.38
C ASP A 136 20.51 18.22 -2.88
N GLY A 137 19.82 17.35 -3.62
CA GLY A 137 18.49 17.64 -4.14
C GLY A 137 17.97 16.65 -5.14
N VAL A 138 16.73 16.88 -5.56
CA VAL A 138 16.12 16.19 -6.71
C VAL A 138 16.12 17.13 -7.89
N TYR A 139 16.66 16.68 -9.03
CA TYR A 139 16.80 17.49 -10.24
C TYR A 139 16.12 16.85 -11.43
N LEU A 140 15.68 17.68 -12.38
CA LEU A 140 15.00 17.25 -13.58
C LEU A 140 15.97 17.08 -14.75
N TYR A 141 15.85 15.96 -15.43
CA TYR A 141 16.60 15.59 -16.63
C TYR A 141 15.62 15.22 -17.75
N ALA A 142 16.02 15.46 -18.99
CA ALA A 142 15.32 14.93 -20.16
C ALA A 142 16.26 14.03 -20.94
N ALA A 143 15.75 12.89 -21.44
CA ALA A 143 16.48 12.01 -22.34
C ALA A 143 15.70 11.82 -23.63
N SER A 144 16.38 11.95 -24.77
CA SER A 144 15.80 11.75 -26.11
C SER A 144 15.89 10.28 -26.53
N LEU A 145 14.91 9.80 -27.30
CA LEU A 145 14.98 8.49 -27.93
C LEU A 145 15.94 8.45 -29.12
N ALA A 146 16.47 9.60 -29.57
CA ALA A 146 17.41 9.64 -30.68
C ALA A 146 18.79 9.11 -30.30
N ASP A 147 19.24 9.33 -29.08
CA ASP A 147 20.58 8.98 -28.59
C ASP A 147 20.64 8.34 -27.19
N GLY A 148 19.52 8.31 -26.48
CA GLY A 148 19.42 7.78 -25.11
C GLY A 148 20.19 8.58 -24.05
N LYS A 149 20.59 9.82 -24.37
CA LYS A 149 21.40 10.64 -23.47
C LYS A 149 20.52 11.59 -22.64
N ALA A 150 20.60 11.46 -21.31
CA ALA A 150 19.95 12.37 -20.39
C ALA A 150 20.80 13.63 -20.20
N SER A 151 20.15 14.79 -20.18
CA SER A 151 20.75 16.07 -19.82
C SER A 151 19.88 16.79 -18.80
N ARG A 152 20.51 17.52 -17.87
CA ARG A 152 19.79 18.31 -16.86
C ARG A 152 19.07 19.47 -17.57
N ILE A 153 17.79 19.64 -17.28
CA ILE A 153 16.94 20.67 -17.92
C ILE A 153 16.57 21.79 -16.96
N SER A 154 16.83 21.64 -15.66
CA SER A 154 16.66 22.69 -14.66
C SER A 154 17.76 22.60 -13.61
N ASN A 155 18.33 23.74 -13.22
CA ASN A 155 19.26 23.83 -12.10
C ASN A 155 18.54 24.06 -10.75
N ARG A 156 17.22 24.21 -10.75
CA ARG A 156 16.44 24.33 -9.54
C ARG A 156 16.19 22.95 -8.91
N ARG A 157 16.37 22.90 -7.59
CA ARG A 157 15.98 21.69 -6.82
C ARG A 157 14.47 21.54 -6.81
N MET A 158 13.98 20.37 -7.15
CA MET A 158 12.56 20.05 -6.97
C MET A 158 12.24 19.95 -5.47
N ASN A 159 11.14 20.54 -5.01
CA ASN A 159 10.59 20.26 -3.69
C ASN A 159 9.66 19.03 -3.79
N ALA A 160 10.17 17.88 -3.43
CA ALA A 160 9.48 16.59 -3.45
C ALA A 160 9.05 16.11 -2.04
N THR A 161 8.87 17.03 -1.07
CA THR A 161 8.49 16.69 0.32
C THR A 161 7.06 16.17 0.45
N LEU A 162 6.11 16.68 -0.34
CA LEU A 162 4.72 16.21 -0.36
C LEU A 162 4.37 15.41 -1.61
N SER A 163 4.89 15.80 -2.75
CA SER A 163 4.71 15.10 -4.03
C SER A 163 5.78 15.58 -5.01
N ASN A 164 6.13 14.72 -5.94
CA ASN A 164 7.08 15.02 -7.02
C ASN A 164 6.38 15.23 -8.38
N GLY A 165 5.17 15.77 -8.37
CA GLY A 165 4.40 15.94 -9.60
C GLY A 165 4.99 16.97 -10.54
N VAL A 166 5.02 16.61 -11.81
CA VAL A 166 5.18 17.51 -12.94
C VAL A 166 3.80 17.67 -13.60
N TYR A 167 3.47 18.88 -14.03
CA TYR A 167 2.14 19.20 -14.57
C TYR A 167 2.28 19.71 -15.99
N TRP A 168 2.05 18.85 -16.98
CA TRP A 168 2.18 19.14 -18.40
C TRP A 168 1.16 20.17 -18.87
N LEU A 169 1.65 21.34 -19.31
CA LEU A 169 0.84 22.40 -19.91
C LEU A 169 0.50 22.06 -21.36
N ASN A 170 1.48 21.58 -22.11
CA ASN A 170 1.36 21.13 -23.50
C ASN A 170 2.28 19.93 -23.74
N ASN A 171 2.72 19.72 -24.98
CA ASN A 171 3.59 18.61 -25.34
C ASN A 171 5.03 18.73 -24.83
N THR A 172 5.49 19.93 -24.46
CA THR A 172 6.87 20.22 -24.07
C THR A 172 6.99 21.01 -22.76
N ASP A 173 6.04 21.88 -22.51
CA ASP A 173 6.07 22.80 -21.37
C ASP A 173 5.34 22.19 -20.18
N PHE A 174 5.89 22.45 -18.98
CA PHE A 174 5.33 21.91 -17.75
C PHE A 174 5.56 22.83 -16.55
N LEU A 175 4.84 22.57 -15.48
CA LEU A 175 5.06 23.16 -14.16
C LEU A 175 5.66 22.11 -13.23
N PHE A 176 6.50 22.54 -12.29
CA PHE A 176 6.91 21.71 -11.15
C PHE A 176 7.07 22.56 -9.89
N LYS A 177 7.13 21.89 -8.74
CA LYS A 177 7.39 22.53 -7.45
C LYS A 177 8.90 22.60 -7.21
N ALA A 178 9.47 23.77 -7.12
CA ALA A 178 10.85 24.02 -6.78
C ALA A 178 11.03 24.44 -5.33
N VAL A 179 12.22 24.22 -4.77
CA VAL A 179 12.64 24.83 -3.53
C VAL A 179 12.73 26.36 -3.75
N PRO A 180 12.10 27.19 -2.91
CA PRO A 180 12.15 28.64 -3.07
C PRO A 180 13.59 29.17 -3.04
N ALA A 181 13.91 30.13 -3.88
CA ALA A 181 15.24 30.75 -3.91
C ALA A 181 15.56 31.50 -2.58
N SER A 182 14.54 31.88 -1.83
CA SER A 182 14.66 32.48 -0.50
C SER A 182 15.14 31.52 0.60
N ASN A 183 15.14 30.22 0.36
CA ASN A 183 15.58 29.20 1.32
C ASN A 183 17.11 29.16 1.40
N GLN A 184 17.72 30.11 2.14
CA GLN A 184 19.17 30.28 2.26
C GLN A 184 19.76 29.63 3.53
N GLY A 185 18.98 28.92 4.32
CA GLY A 185 19.40 28.23 5.55
C GLY A 185 18.20 27.81 6.38
N ALA A 186 18.22 26.59 6.89
CA ALA A 186 17.15 26.12 7.75
C ALA A 186 17.12 26.90 9.09
N PRO A 187 15.93 27.04 9.72
CA PRO A 187 15.80 27.62 11.05
C PRO A 187 16.78 26.97 12.03
N ALA A 188 17.50 27.82 12.79
CA ALA A 188 18.46 27.32 13.77
C ALA A 188 17.73 26.72 14.98
N LYS A 189 18.18 25.58 15.43
CA LYS A 189 17.66 24.93 16.64
C LYS A 189 18.30 25.57 17.87
N ASN A 190 17.48 26.11 18.79
CA ASN A 190 17.96 26.46 20.09
C ASN A 190 18.48 25.23 20.82
N GLN A 191 19.73 25.27 21.29
CA GLN A 191 20.32 24.16 22.02
C GLN A 191 19.58 23.87 23.33
N VAL A 192 19.10 24.94 23.99
CA VAL A 192 18.33 24.86 25.22
C VAL A 192 16.85 24.99 24.87
N PRO A 193 15.99 24.01 25.29
CA PRO A 193 14.55 24.14 25.11
C PRO A 193 14.00 25.42 25.74
N THR A 194 13.16 26.13 25.02
CA THR A 194 12.56 27.41 25.51
C THR A 194 11.34 27.15 26.39
N GLY A 195 10.85 25.92 26.49
CA GLY A 195 9.72 25.52 27.32
C GLY A 195 9.35 24.07 27.14
N PRO A 196 8.37 23.56 27.94
CA PRO A 196 7.84 22.23 27.81
C PRO A 196 6.96 22.09 26.55
N VAL A 197 6.75 20.84 26.09
CA VAL A 197 5.72 20.53 25.12
C VAL A 197 4.38 20.44 25.83
N VAL A 198 3.41 21.27 25.45
CA VAL A 198 2.06 21.31 26.04
C VAL A 198 1.03 20.88 24.99
N GLN A 199 0.21 19.91 25.33
CA GLN A 199 -0.98 19.52 24.58
C GLN A 199 -2.20 19.73 25.47
N GLU A 200 -3.20 20.43 24.98
CA GLU A 200 -4.40 20.77 25.74
C GLU A 200 -5.66 20.35 24.99
N ASN A 201 -6.63 19.82 25.71
CA ASN A 201 -7.98 19.61 25.21
C ASN A 201 -8.98 20.23 26.17
N LEU A 202 -9.71 21.24 25.72
CA LEU A 202 -10.67 22.02 26.52
C LEU A 202 -12.08 21.40 26.48
N GLY A 203 -12.19 20.11 26.85
CA GLY A 203 -13.48 19.43 27.05
C GLY A 203 -14.22 19.07 25.74
N LYS A 204 -13.56 19.14 24.59
CA LYS A 204 -14.15 18.64 23.34
C LYS A 204 -13.81 17.15 23.18
N SER A 205 -14.83 16.32 22.92
CA SER A 205 -14.58 14.95 22.53
C SER A 205 -13.94 14.90 21.14
N VAL A 206 -12.70 14.50 21.09
CA VAL A 206 -11.93 14.33 19.86
C VAL A 206 -11.32 12.93 19.88
N PRO A 207 -12.15 11.87 19.67
CA PRO A 207 -11.62 10.52 19.58
C PRO A 207 -10.72 10.46 18.33
N ALA A 208 -9.45 10.26 18.56
CA ALA A 208 -8.46 10.20 17.50
C ALA A 208 -7.60 8.96 17.64
N ARG A 209 -7.17 8.41 16.52
CA ARG A 209 -6.08 7.43 16.50
C ARG A 209 -4.81 8.10 16.99
N THR A 210 -3.94 7.33 17.63
CA THR A 210 -2.62 7.81 18.03
C THR A 210 -1.77 8.07 16.79
N TYR A 211 -1.31 9.30 16.63
CA TYR A 211 -0.41 9.67 15.54
C TYR A 211 1.02 9.84 16.04
N GLN A 212 1.98 9.53 15.18
CA GLN A 212 3.40 9.83 15.42
C GLN A 212 3.91 10.95 14.50
N ASP A 213 5.14 11.38 14.77
CA ASP A 213 5.86 12.35 13.95
C ASP A 213 5.14 13.72 13.86
N LEU A 214 4.30 14.06 14.84
CA LEU A 214 3.57 15.33 14.91
C LEU A 214 4.52 16.48 15.23
N LEU A 215 4.07 17.72 14.93
CA LEU A 215 4.73 18.94 15.42
C LEU A 215 4.67 18.98 16.94
N LYS A 216 5.72 19.52 17.57
CA LYS A 216 5.86 19.55 19.03
C LYS A 216 5.99 20.96 19.59
N ASN A 217 6.46 21.90 18.78
CA ASN A 217 6.80 23.26 19.21
C ASN A 217 6.91 24.21 18.00
N GLY A 218 7.13 25.48 18.25
CA GLY A 218 7.29 26.51 17.21
C GLY A 218 8.53 26.32 16.32
N TYR A 219 9.56 25.59 16.79
CA TYR A 219 10.70 25.24 15.93
C TYR A 219 10.31 24.20 14.87
N ASP A 220 9.53 23.18 15.26
CA ASP A 220 9.01 22.20 14.31
C ASP A 220 8.06 22.86 13.29
N GLU A 221 7.26 23.86 13.71
CA GLU A 221 6.44 24.67 12.80
C GLU A 221 7.31 25.42 11.78
N ALA A 222 8.37 26.06 12.25
CA ALA A 222 9.28 26.80 11.38
C ALA A 222 9.99 25.86 10.38
N LEU A 223 10.40 24.66 10.81
CA LEU A 223 10.96 23.64 9.92
C LEU A 223 9.93 23.13 8.92
N PHE A 224 8.69 22.88 9.37
CA PHE A 224 7.62 22.45 8.49
C PHE A 224 7.37 23.50 7.40
N GLU A 225 7.24 24.76 7.78
CA GLU A 225 7.04 25.86 6.83
C GLU A 225 8.23 25.99 5.86
N TYR A 226 9.47 25.93 6.36
CA TYR A 226 10.68 26.05 5.57
C TYR A 226 10.84 24.95 4.52
N TYR A 227 10.68 23.69 4.90
CA TYR A 227 10.91 22.55 4.00
C TYR A 227 9.73 22.25 3.08
N PHE A 228 8.51 22.52 3.52
CA PHE A 228 7.31 22.15 2.75
C PHE A 228 6.81 23.25 1.81
N THR A 229 7.27 24.50 1.99
CA THR A 229 6.98 25.60 1.07
C THR A 229 7.68 25.34 -0.27
N SER A 230 6.93 25.52 -1.34
CA SER A 230 7.39 25.33 -2.71
C SER A 230 7.07 26.57 -3.54
N GLN A 231 7.98 26.94 -4.46
CA GLN A 231 7.74 27.87 -5.55
C GLN A 231 7.32 27.08 -6.78
N LEU A 232 6.19 27.44 -7.42
CA LEU A 232 5.87 26.88 -8.73
C LEU A 232 6.77 27.48 -9.80
N VAL A 233 7.29 26.63 -10.68
CA VAL A 233 8.15 27.02 -11.78
C VAL A 233 7.60 26.44 -13.06
N LYS A 234 7.38 27.30 -14.04
CA LYS A 234 7.03 26.98 -15.44
C LYS A 234 8.29 26.82 -16.25
N VAL A 235 8.43 25.68 -16.89
CA VAL A 235 9.56 25.37 -17.79
C VAL A 235 9.04 25.37 -19.21
N THR A 236 9.69 26.17 -20.06
CA THR A 236 9.39 26.28 -21.51
C THR A 236 10.66 26.24 -22.31
N ALA A 237 10.56 26.22 -23.64
CA ALA A 237 11.72 26.33 -24.53
C ALA A 237 12.49 27.66 -24.34
N ASN A 238 11.83 28.71 -23.81
CA ASN A 238 12.43 30.03 -23.58
C ASN A 238 13.07 30.18 -22.18
N GLY A 239 13.04 29.13 -21.36
CA GLY A 239 13.59 29.11 -20.01
C GLY A 239 12.55 28.91 -18.91
N GLU A 240 12.90 29.29 -17.69
CA GLU A 240 12.14 29.09 -16.48
C GLU A 240 11.50 30.39 -15.99
N GLN A 241 10.24 30.30 -15.51
CA GLN A 241 9.51 31.41 -14.93
C GLN A 241 8.86 30.97 -13.60
N GLU A 242 9.02 31.77 -12.56
CA GLU A 242 8.29 31.58 -11.29
C GLU A 242 6.82 31.98 -11.45
N ILE A 243 5.94 31.17 -10.88
CA ILE A 243 4.49 31.34 -10.94
C ILE A 243 3.91 31.53 -9.55
N GLY A 244 3.12 32.58 -9.36
CA GLY A 244 2.46 32.88 -8.10
C GLY A 244 3.43 33.12 -6.92
N GLN A 245 2.93 32.98 -5.70
CA GLN A 245 3.72 33.10 -4.46
C GLN A 245 4.10 31.72 -3.93
N PRO A 246 5.24 31.59 -3.23
CA PRO A 246 5.59 30.37 -2.53
C PRO A 246 4.50 29.96 -1.54
N ALA A 247 4.14 28.68 -1.51
CA ALA A 247 3.14 28.13 -0.59
C ALA A 247 3.37 26.63 -0.31
N ILE A 248 2.71 26.11 0.71
CA ILE A 248 2.71 24.66 0.98
C ILE A 248 1.59 24.02 0.16
N TYR A 249 1.89 23.60 -1.06
CA TYR A 249 0.93 22.99 -1.97
C TYR A 249 0.67 21.53 -1.61
N SER A 250 -0.54 21.20 -1.14
CA SER A 250 -0.99 19.83 -0.91
C SER A 250 -1.62 19.20 -2.16
N GLN A 251 -2.17 20.02 -3.07
CA GLN A 251 -2.72 19.57 -4.36
C GLN A 251 -2.51 20.64 -5.42
N ILE A 252 -2.18 20.18 -6.61
CA ILE A 252 -2.16 20.97 -7.85
C ILE A 252 -2.76 20.10 -8.95
N SER A 253 -3.67 20.65 -9.75
CA SER A 253 -4.15 19.98 -10.96
C SER A 253 -4.58 21.00 -12.00
N LEU A 254 -4.27 20.74 -13.27
CA LEU A 254 -4.65 21.60 -14.40
C LEU A 254 -6.05 21.22 -14.88
N SER A 255 -6.83 22.23 -15.32
CA SER A 255 -8.07 22.01 -16.06
C SER A 255 -7.83 21.13 -17.28
N PRO A 256 -8.82 20.40 -17.80
CA PRO A 256 -8.61 19.57 -18.99
C PRO A 256 -8.09 20.35 -20.22
N ASP A 257 -8.56 21.58 -20.43
CA ASP A 257 -8.10 22.47 -21.50
C ASP A 257 -6.76 23.16 -21.23
N LYS A 258 -6.19 22.95 -20.03
CA LYS A 258 -4.89 23.51 -19.62
C LYS A 258 -4.85 25.05 -19.50
N THR A 259 -5.99 25.68 -19.26
CA THR A 259 -6.08 27.14 -19.09
C THR A 259 -6.07 27.59 -17.64
N LEU A 260 -6.47 26.71 -16.72
CA LEU A 260 -6.62 26.99 -15.29
C LEU A 260 -5.95 25.94 -14.42
N MET A 261 -5.65 26.33 -13.19
CA MET A 261 -5.02 25.48 -12.19
C MET A 261 -5.87 25.46 -10.91
N LEU A 262 -6.23 24.27 -10.44
CA LEU A 262 -6.77 24.04 -9.11
C LEU A 262 -5.61 23.84 -8.16
N THR A 263 -5.53 24.64 -7.09
CA THR A 263 -4.54 24.54 -6.02
C THR A 263 -5.22 24.35 -4.67
N ASN A 264 -4.61 23.54 -3.82
CA ASN A 264 -4.94 23.43 -2.40
C ASN A 264 -3.66 23.68 -1.61
N THR A 265 -3.66 24.70 -0.75
CA THR A 265 -2.51 25.07 0.05
C THR A 265 -2.80 24.90 1.54
N ILE A 266 -1.82 24.42 2.29
CA ILE A 266 -1.90 24.30 3.76
C ILE A 266 -1.69 25.67 4.39
N GLN A 267 -2.51 25.99 5.39
CA GLN A 267 -2.55 27.28 6.07
C GLN A 267 -2.30 27.14 7.57
N LYS A 268 -1.85 28.24 8.20
CA LYS A 268 -1.84 28.38 9.67
C LYS A 268 -3.27 28.58 10.21
N PRO A 269 -3.52 28.23 11.51
CA PRO A 269 -2.59 27.67 12.49
C PRO A 269 -2.37 26.16 12.27
N TYR A 270 -1.13 25.69 12.45
CA TYR A 270 -0.83 24.27 12.42
C TYR A 270 -1.26 23.58 13.71
N SER A 271 -1.40 22.25 13.68
CA SER A 271 -1.85 21.46 14.84
C SER A 271 -0.72 20.58 15.37
N TYR A 272 -0.66 20.40 16.69
CA TYR A 272 0.24 19.46 17.36
C TYR A 272 -0.44 18.10 17.65
N THR A 273 -1.71 17.94 17.31
CA THR A 273 -2.50 16.75 17.64
C THR A 273 -2.92 15.93 16.42
N VAL A 274 -2.79 16.47 15.22
CA VAL A 274 -3.12 15.80 13.95
C VAL A 274 -2.03 16.02 12.90
N PRO A 275 -1.89 15.12 11.91
CA PRO A 275 -0.91 15.28 10.83
C PRO A 275 -1.34 16.39 9.84
N TYR A 276 -0.40 16.82 9.00
CA TYR A 276 -0.57 17.92 8.03
C TYR A 276 -1.78 17.75 7.10
N ARG A 277 -2.20 16.52 6.83
CA ARG A 277 -3.37 16.22 5.98
C ARG A 277 -4.70 16.70 6.58
N SER A 278 -4.70 17.01 7.86
CA SER A 278 -5.84 17.55 8.60
C SER A 278 -5.70 19.03 8.92
N PHE A 279 -4.61 19.68 8.52
CA PHE A 279 -4.38 21.12 8.77
C PHE A 279 -5.36 21.98 7.98
N PRO A 280 -5.51 23.25 8.35
CA PRO A 280 -6.32 24.20 7.58
C PRO A 280 -5.82 24.29 6.14
N THR A 281 -6.75 24.38 5.21
CA THR A 281 -6.41 24.50 3.79
C THR A 281 -7.19 25.62 3.09
N HIS A 282 -6.56 26.16 2.03
CA HIS A 282 -7.16 27.11 1.13
C HIS A 282 -7.19 26.54 -0.28
N THR A 283 -8.40 26.29 -0.81
CA THR A 283 -8.61 25.73 -2.14
C THR A 283 -9.03 26.83 -3.11
N CYS A 284 -8.25 26.99 -4.19
CA CYS A 284 -8.46 28.05 -5.16
C CYS A 284 -8.34 27.54 -6.60
N VAL A 285 -8.96 28.28 -7.52
CA VAL A 285 -8.65 28.23 -8.96
C VAL A 285 -7.83 29.47 -9.30
N THR A 286 -6.70 29.27 -9.97
CA THR A 286 -5.84 30.34 -10.51
C THR A 286 -5.70 30.15 -12.03
N ASP A 287 -5.28 31.22 -12.71
CA ASP A 287 -4.72 31.06 -14.06
C ASP A 287 -3.31 30.44 -14.00
N LEU A 288 -2.69 30.25 -15.17
CA LEU A 288 -1.36 29.63 -15.28
C LEU A 288 -0.20 30.56 -14.84
N ASP A 289 -0.47 31.82 -14.58
CA ASP A 289 0.48 32.78 -14.02
C ASP A 289 0.32 32.93 -12.50
N GLY A 290 -0.59 32.15 -11.90
CA GLY A 290 -0.82 32.11 -10.44
C GLY A 290 -1.77 33.17 -9.93
N LYS A 291 -2.42 33.96 -10.81
CA LYS A 291 -3.42 34.95 -10.41
C LYS A 291 -4.71 34.28 -9.99
N LEU A 292 -5.27 34.69 -8.87
CA LEU A 292 -6.51 34.15 -8.34
C LEU A 292 -7.69 34.43 -9.31
N VAL A 293 -8.38 33.36 -9.72
CA VAL A 293 -9.62 33.42 -10.49
C VAL A 293 -10.83 33.19 -9.57
N LYS A 294 -10.75 32.19 -8.67
CA LYS A 294 -11.84 31.86 -7.74
C LYS A 294 -11.30 31.28 -6.45
N GLU A 295 -11.76 31.80 -5.32
CA GLU A 295 -11.66 31.13 -4.03
C GLU A 295 -12.81 30.12 -3.92
N LEU A 296 -12.49 28.84 -3.67
CA LEU A 296 -13.48 27.77 -3.58
C LEU A 296 -13.81 27.42 -2.13
N ALA A 297 -12.81 27.28 -1.27
CA ALA A 297 -13.01 26.92 0.13
C ALA A 297 -11.83 27.32 1.02
N LYS A 298 -12.16 27.74 2.24
CA LYS A 298 -11.25 27.80 3.38
C LYS A 298 -11.70 26.76 4.39
N THR A 299 -10.95 25.69 4.50
CA THR A 299 -11.28 24.58 5.39
C THR A 299 -10.43 24.69 6.65
N PRO A 300 -11.01 24.73 7.85
CA PRO A 300 -10.24 24.72 9.11
C PRO A 300 -9.62 23.36 9.37
N THR A 301 -8.89 23.19 10.48
CA THR A 301 -8.40 21.88 10.92
C THR A 301 -9.55 20.88 10.97
N VAL A 302 -9.39 19.75 10.27
CA VAL A 302 -10.41 18.71 10.18
C VAL A 302 -10.06 17.57 11.13
N VAL A 303 -10.91 17.37 12.13
CA VAL A 303 -10.89 16.16 12.96
C VAL A 303 -12.19 15.41 12.69
N THR A 304 -12.12 14.28 12.02
CA THR A 304 -13.29 13.45 11.74
C THR A 304 -13.65 12.59 12.95
N ALA A 305 -14.94 12.42 13.21
CA ALA A 305 -15.41 11.47 14.22
C ALA A 305 -14.92 10.05 13.92
N MET A 306 -14.77 9.23 14.97
CA MET A 306 -14.46 7.82 14.81
C MET A 306 -15.69 7.04 14.34
N GLY A 307 -15.45 6.00 13.55
CA GLY A 307 -16.49 5.10 13.07
C GLY A 307 -16.53 4.95 11.55
N TYR A 308 -17.32 4.00 11.10
CA TYR A 308 -17.55 3.77 9.68
C TYR A 308 -18.33 4.93 9.05
N ASP A 309 -17.98 5.21 7.79
CA ASP A 309 -18.70 6.19 6.95
C ASP A 309 -18.65 7.64 7.44
N THR A 310 -17.76 7.95 8.40
CA THR A 310 -17.52 9.35 8.80
C THR A 310 -16.66 10.06 7.75
N THR A 311 -16.85 11.36 7.59
CA THR A 311 -16.11 12.19 6.63
C THR A 311 -16.01 13.64 7.11
N SER A 312 -15.29 14.48 6.35
CA SER A 312 -15.23 15.93 6.62
C SER A 312 -16.63 16.56 6.49
N PRO A 313 -17.04 17.43 7.43
CA PRO A 313 -18.27 18.20 7.31
C PRO A 313 -18.16 19.33 6.27
N TYR A 314 -16.95 19.65 5.83
CA TYR A 314 -16.67 20.74 4.88
C TYR A 314 -16.67 20.23 3.44
N PRO A 315 -16.81 21.13 2.44
CA PRO A 315 -16.63 20.79 1.03
C PRO A 315 -15.29 20.10 0.80
N ARG A 316 -15.30 19.03 0.03
CA ARG A 316 -14.14 18.13 -0.13
C ARG A 316 -14.03 17.57 -1.54
N GLN A 317 -12.87 16.98 -1.86
CA GLN A 317 -12.61 16.29 -3.13
C GLN A 317 -12.83 17.17 -4.35
N PHE A 318 -12.35 18.41 -4.28
CA PHE A 318 -12.36 19.31 -5.43
C PHE A 318 -11.55 18.73 -6.58
N ALA A 319 -12.15 18.66 -7.77
CA ALA A 319 -11.50 18.13 -8.96
C ALA A 319 -12.13 18.70 -10.24
N TRP A 320 -11.40 18.58 -11.34
CA TRP A 320 -11.91 18.93 -12.68
C TRP A 320 -12.74 17.78 -13.26
N ARG A 321 -13.87 18.08 -13.87
CA ARG A 321 -14.59 17.13 -14.72
C ARG A 321 -13.69 16.75 -15.89
N ALA A 322 -13.51 15.47 -16.12
CA ALA A 322 -12.59 14.98 -17.18
C ALA A 322 -13.12 15.24 -18.60
N ASP A 323 -14.44 15.33 -18.75
CA ASP A 323 -15.16 15.48 -20.02
C ASP A 323 -15.39 16.95 -20.44
N LYS A 324 -15.10 17.93 -19.55
CA LYS A 324 -15.30 19.36 -19.77
C LYS A 324 -13.99 20.12 -19.85
N ALA A 325 -13.96 21.26 -20.51
CA ALA A 325 -12.78 22.12 -20.62
C ALA A 325 -12.29 22.61 -19.27
N ALA A 326 -13.17 23.28 -18.51
CA ALA A 326 -12.83 23.91 -17.23
C ALA A 326 -14.05 23.96 -16.28
N THR A 327 -14.57 22.79 -15.93
CA THR A 327 -15.64 22.63 -14.94
C THR A 327 -15.09 21.98 -13.70
N ILE A 328 -15.21 22.65 -12.53
CA ILE A 328 -14.84 22.10 -11.23
C ILE A 328 -16.02 21.41 -10.59
N TYR A 329 -15.79 20.32 -9.85
CA TYR A 329 -16.80 19.70 -8.99
C TYR A 329 -16.22 19.37 -7.62
N TRP A 330 -17.12 19.22 -6.63
CA TRP A 330 -16.76 18.87 -5.24
C TRP A 330 -17.95 18.18 -4.55
N VAL A 331 -17.72 17.70 -3.34
CA VAL A 331 -18.68 16.94 -2.54
C VAL A 331 -18.96 17.64 -1.21
N GLU A 332 -20.22 17.73 -0.82
CA GLU A 332 -20.67 18.24 0.48
C GLU A 332 -21.48 17.18 1.23
N ALA A 333 -21.08 16.88 2.49
CA ALA A 333 -21.81 15.99 3.37
C ALA A 333 -23.06 16.70 3.92
N GLN A 334 -24.22 16.06 3.84
CA GLN A 334 -25.50 16.62 4.29
C GLN A 334 -25.78 16.34 5.77
N ASP A 335 -25.11 15.34 6.35
CA ASP A 335 -25.24 14.89 7.75
C ASP A 335 -24.14 15.44 8.66
N GLY A 336 -23.44 16.49 8.23
CA GLY A 336 -22.30 17.04 8.95
C GLY A 336 -21.10 16.07 9.02
N GLY A 337 -21.04 15.08 8.13
CA GLY A 337 -19.97 14.10 8.07
C GLY A 337 -20.08 12.93 9.05
N ASN A 338 -21.17 12.82 9.83
CA ASN A 338 -21.39 11.76 10.81
C ASN A 338 -22.75 11.06 10.58
N PRO A 339 -22.77 9.85 10.01
CA PRO A 339 -23.99 9.14 9.66
C PRO A 339 -24.73 8.56 10.88
N ARG A 340 -24.15 8.61 12.09
CA ARG A 340 -24.81 8.17 13.34
C ARG A 340 -25.81 9.19 13.87
N GLY A 341 -25.83 10.38 13.28
CA GLY A 341 -26.75 11.45 13.65
C GLY A 341 -28.13 11.31 13.00
N LYS A 342 -28.61 12.38 12.39
CA LYS A 342 -29.90 12.46 11.71
C LYS A 342 -29.94 11.55 10.48
N LYS A 343 -30.95 10.68 10.38
CA LYS A 343 -31.21 9.91 9.15
C LYS A 343 -31.64 10.84 8.03
N LEU A 344 -30.89 10.85 6.95
CA LEU A 344 -31.14 11.62 5.73
C LEU A 344 -31.33 10.69 4.55
N GLU A 345 -32.12 11.12 3.55
CA GLU A 345 -32.27 10.38 2.29
C GLU A 345 -30.95 10.32 1.51
N TYR A 346 -30.19 11.41 1.54
CA TYR A 346 -28.89 11.53 0.87
C TYR A 346 -27.81 11.94 1.89
N LEU A 347 -26.71 11.22 1.92
CA LEU A 347 -25.58 11.54 2.79
C LEU A 347 -24.62 12.54 2.15
N ASP A 348 -24.46 12.49 0.83
CA ASP A 348 -23.56 13.38 0.08
C ASP A 348 -24.27 13.97 -1.15
N VAL A 349 -23.89 15.20 -1.48
CA VAL A 349 -24.30 15.89 -2.72
C VAL A 349 -23.05 16.32 -3.46
N VAL A 350 -22.98 16.00 -4.75
CA VAL A 350 -21.91 16.46 -5.63
C VAL A 350 -22.40 17.72 -6.34
N TYR A 351 -21.60 18.77 -6.27
CA TYR A 351 -21.83 20.05 -6.93
C TYR A 351 -20.79 20.28 -8.01
N GLN A 352 -21.14 21.13 -8.98
CA GLN A 352 -20.21 21.63 -10.00
C GLN A 352 -20.37 23.12 -10.23
N GLN A 353 -19.36 23.72 -10.86
CA GLN A 353 -19.38 25.09 -11.35
C GLN A 353 -18.47 25.21 -12.57
N ASP A 354 -19.01 25.86 -13.64
CA ASP A 354 -18.25 26.07 -14.87
C ASP A 354 -17.44 27.37 -14.79
N ALA A 355 -16.29 27.39 -15.46
CA ALA A 355 -15.58 28.66 -15.68
C ALA A 355 -16.45 29.65 -16.43
N PRO A 356 -16.41 30.97 -16.09
CA PRO A 356 -15.47 31.66 -15.19
C PRO A 356 -15.87 31.67 -13.71
N PHE A 357 -16.71 30.76 -13.22
CA PHE A 357 -17.14 30.56 -11.82
C PHE A 357 -17.96 31.74 -11.23
N THR A 358 -18.67 32.46 -12.05
CA THR A 358 -19.56 33.56 -11.66
C THR A 358 -20.98 33.11 -11.41
N GLY A 359 -21.41 31.98 -11.99
CA GLY A 359 -22.73 31.37 -11.81
C GLY A 359 -22.91 30.69 -10.45
N GLU A 360 -24.14 30.29 -10.17
CA GLU A 360 -24.48 29.47 -9.01
C GLU A 360 -23.94 28.03 -9.14
N LYS A 361 -23.64 27.38 -8.01
CA LYS A 361 -23.29 25.97 -8.00
C LYS A 361 -24.47 25.11 -8.44
N GLN A 362 -24.22 24.14 -9.29
CA GLN A 362 -25.22 23.21 -9.80
C GLN A 362 -25.09 21.85 -9.13
N VAL A 363 -26.19 21.20 -8.82
CA VAL A 363 -26.19 19.82 -8.35
C VAL A 363 -25.86 18.89 -9.52
N VAL A 364 -24.89 18.01 -9.33
CA VAL A 364 -24.54 16.98 -10.31
C VAL A 364 -25.27 15.69 -10.04
N VAL A 365 -25.17 15.20 -8.79
CA VAL A 365 -25.81 13.95 -8.33
C VAL A 365 -25.86 13.93 -6.80
N LYS A 366 -26.85 13.24 -6.25
CA LYS A 366 -27.01 12.97 -4.82
C LYS A 366 -26.80 11.49 -4.55
N THR A 367 -26.10 11.14 -3.46
CA THR A 367 -25.83 9.74 -3.09
C THR A 367 -26.42 9.40 -1.73
N GLN A 368 -27.00 8.21 -1.61
CA GLN A 368 -27.62 7.73 -0.36
C GLN A 368 -26.57 7.22 0.64
N LYS A 369 -25.40 6.80 0.13
CA LYS A 369 -24.22 6.41 0.94
C LYS A 369 -23.10 7.42 0.67
N ARG A 370 -21.93 7.20 1.29
CA ARG A 370 -20.79 8.07 1.01
C ARG A 370 -20.37 7.99 -0.45
N TYR A 371 -20.17 9.15 -1.04
CA TYR A 371 -19.64 9.31 -2.39
C TYR A 371 -18.30 8.60 -2.54
N GLY A 372 -18.20 7.76 -3.55
CA GLY A 372 -17.02 6.94 -3.86
C GLY A 372 -16.29 7.30 -5.16
N GLY A 373 -16.81 8.32 -5.89
CA GLY A 373 -16.20 8.77 -7.15
C GLY A 373 -17.17 8.76 -8.33
N ILE A 374 -16.86 9.57 -9.35
CA ILE A 374 -17.57 9.61 -10.64
C ILE A 374 -16.62 9.18 -11.75
N MET A 375 -17.13 8.33 -12.65
CA MET A 375 -16.53 8.05 -13.95
C MET A 375 -17.30 8.82 -15.01
N TRP A 376 -16.73 9.93 -15.45
CA TRP A 376 -17.30 10.80 -16.46
C TRP A 376 -17.25 10.15 -17.83
N CYS A 377 -18.30 10.30 -18.64
CA CYS A 377 -18.33 9.97 -20.06
C CYS A 377 -18.54 11.26 -20.87
N ASP A 378 -19.70 11.86 -20.71
CA ASP A 378 -20.13 13.12 -21.31
C ASP A 378 -21.32 13.74 -20.53
N ASP A 379 -21.98 14.78 -21.11
CA ASP A 379 -23.11 15.43 -20.47
C ASP A 379 -24.40 14.58 -20.39
N THR A 380 -24.44 13.46 -21.10
CA THR A 380 -25.62 12.60 -21.17
C THR A 380 -25.50 11.32 -20.37
N PHE A 381 -24.24 10.97 -19.95
CA PHE A 381 -23.98 9.73 -19.24
C PHE A 381 -22.73 9.81 -18.37
N ALA A 382 -22.87 9.36 -17.15
CA ALA A 382 -21.76 9.12 -16.22
C ALA A 382 -22.13 8.00 -15.25
N LEU A 383 -21.14 7.43 -14.56
CA LEU A 383 -21.35 6.48 -13.47
C LEU A 383 -20.90 7.10 -12.15
N VAL A 384 -21.72 6.97 -11.11
CA VAL A 384 -21.38 7.35 -9.74
C VAL A 384 -21.24 6.09 -8.89
N ASN A 385 -20.19 6.05 -8.07
CA ASN A 385 -20.00 5.07 -7.02
C ASN A 385 -20.37 5.67 -5.67
N GLU A 386 -21.07 4.90 -4.86
CA GLU A 386 -21.30 5.18 -3.46
C GLU A 386 -21.01 3.91 -2.63
N SER A 387 -20.58 4.06 -1.39
CA SER A 387 -20.25 2.94 -0.54
C SER A 387 -20.55 3.18 0.93
N SER A 388 -20.73 2.08 1.65
CA SER A 388 -20.78 2.08 3.11
C SER A 388 -19.87 0.98 3.64
N ARG A 389 -18.93 1.37 4.47
CA ARG A 389 -18.05 0.43 5.19
C ARG A 389 -18.83 -0.30 6.29
N ALA A 390 -19.78 0.36 6.91
CA ALA A 390 -20.61 -0.23 7.96
C ALA A 390 -21.42 -1.43 7.46
N THR A 391 -21.96 -1.34 6.23
CA THR A 391 -22.75 -2.41 5.63
C THR A 391 -21.97 -3.24 4.61
N ARG A 392 -20.66 -2.97 4.41
CA ARG A 392 -19.82 -3.62 3.39
C ARG A 392 -20.44 -3.59 2.00
N ARG A 393 -21.07 -2.47 1.64
CA ARG A 393 -21.81 -2.35 0.39
C ARG A 393 -21.23 -1.28 -0.53
N ARG A 394 -21.17 -1.59 -1.82
CA ARG A 394 -20.81 -0.67 -2.90
C ARG A 394 -21.91 -0.67 -3.95
N ILE A 395 -22.37 0.52 -4.32
CA ILE A 395 -23.38 0.73 -5.37
C ILE A 395 -22.75 1.55 -6.49
N THR A 396 -22.97 1.11 -7.72
CA THR A 396 -22.63 1.86 -8.94
C THR A 396 -23.90 2.17 -9.69
N SER A 397 -24.15 3.44 -9.95
CA SER A 397 -25.37 3.91 -10.66
C SER A 397 -24.98 4.73 -11.87
N SER A 398 -25.75 4.60 -12.96
CA SER A 398 -25.70 5.53 -14.08
C SER A 398 -26.57 6.75 -13.81
N PHE A 399 -26.18 7.90 -14.33
CA PHE A 399 -26.95 9.14 -14.22
C PHE A 399 -26.61 10.09 -15.37
N VAL A 400 -27.46 11.05 -15.58
CA VAL A 400 -27.25 12.20 -16.50
C VAL A 400 -26.77 13.38 -15.64
N PRO A 401 -25.56 13.89 -15.84
CA PRO A 401 -25.04 14.99 -15.03
C PRO A 401 -25.92 16.23 -15.04
N GLY A 402 -26.27 16.73 -13.84
CA GLY A 402 -27.12 17.91 -13.66
C GLY A 402 -28.61 17.67 -13.87
N SER A 403 -29.04 16.43 -14.10
CA SER A 403 -30.47 16.08 -14.18
C SER A 403 -31.08 15.81 -12.81
N ASP A 404 -32.36 16.18 -12.61
CA ASP A 404 -33.13 15.82 -11.41
C ASP A 404 -33.55 14.33 -11.38
N ALA A 405 -33.32 13.60 -12.47
CA ALA A 405 -33.67 12.18 -12.55
C ALA A 405 -32.81 11.37 -11.53
N LYS A 406 -33.46 10.46 -10.83
CA LYS A 406 -32.76 9.57 -9.88
C LYS A 406 -31.76 8.70 -10.63
N PRO A 407 -30.53 8.50 -10.08
CA PRO A 407 -29.57 7.56 -10.64
C PRO A 407 -30.13 6.15 -10.74
N VAL A 408 -29.80 5.45 -11.83
CA VAL A 408 -30.24 4.07 -12.09
C VAL A 408 -29.16 3.09 -11.63
N VAL A 409 -29.46 2.24 -10.66
CA VAL A 409 -28.53 1.26 -10.11
C VAL A 409 -28.16 0.20 -11.16
N ILE A 410 -26.87 0.13 -11.48
CA ILE A 410 -26.29 -0.91 -12.35
C ILE A 410 -25.77 -2.07 -11.51
N PHE A 411 -24.97 -1.77 -10.48
CA PHE A 411 -24.40 -2.75 -9.57
C PHE A 411 -24.69 -2.38 -8.13
N ASP A 412 -25.06 -3.37 -7.32
CA ASP A 412 -25.26 -3.25 -5.89
C ASP A 412 -24.70 -4.51 -5.22
N LEU A 413 -23.51 -4.40 -4.62
CA LEU A 413 -22.65 -5.50 -4.28
C LEU A 413 -22.13 -5.42 -2.85
N SER A 414 -21.93 -6.58 -2.22
CA SER A 414 -21.05 -6.69 -1.05
C SER A 414 -19.60 -6.43 -1.50
N THR A 415 -18.86 -5.65 -0.72
CA THR A 415 -17.42 -5.45 -0.95
C THR A 415 -16.60 -6.69 -0.62
N ASP A 416 -17.18 -7.64 0.11
CA ASP A 416 -16.55 -8.90 0.50
C ASP A 416 -16.85 -10.02 -0.51
N ASP A 417 -17.94 -9.90 -1.29
CA ASP A 417 -18.33 -10.87 -2.32
C ASP A 417 -17.50 -10.68 -3.60
N ARG A 418 -16.49 -11.52 -3.77
CA ARG A 418 -15.57 -11.48 -4.92
C ARG A 418 -16.12 -12.22 -6.15
N TYR A 419 -16.94 -13.25 -5.94
CA TYR A 419 -17.46 -14.07 -7.03
C TYR A 419 -18.46 -13.32 -7.91
N ASN A 420 -19.18 -12.36 -7.34
CA ASN A 420 -20.12 -11.50 -8.04
C ASN A 420 -19.52 -10.13 -8.45
N ASP A 421 -18.20 -9.92 -8.28
CA ASP A 421 -17.57 -8.67 -8.71
C ASP A 421 -17.57 -8.56 -10.25
N PRO A 422 -18.30 -7.62 -10.85
CA PRO A 422 -18.38 -7.43 -12.30
C PRO A 422 -17.07 -6.87 -12.89
N GLY A 423 -16.11 -6.52 -12.04
CA GLY A 423 -14.88 -5.83 -12.41
C GLY A 423 -15.04 -4.32 -12.49
N ARG A 424 -14.18 -3.68 -13.28
CA ARG A 424 -14.11 -2.23 -13.44
C ARG A 424 -14.38 -1.84 -14.89
N PRO A 425 -15.15 -0.77 -15.15
CA PRO A 425 -15.32 -0.24 -16.49
C PRO A 425 -14.00 0.20 -17.11
N VAL A 426 -13.84 -0.07 -18.39
CA VAL A 426 -12.69 0.38 -19.18
C VAL A 426 -12.81 1.87 -19.43
N MET A 427 -11.69 2.58 -19.27
CA MET A 427 -11.54 4.00 -19.57
C MET A 427 -10.86 4.19 -20.93
N THR A 428 -11.07 5.35 -21.54
CA THR A 428 -10.40 5.78 -22.77
C THR A 428 -9.99 7.26 -22.67
N LYS A 429 -9.09 7.71 -23.53
CA LYS A 429 -8.70 9.13 -23.59
C LYS A 429 -9.67 9.92 -24.47
N ASN A 430 -10.14 11.07 -23.97
CA ASN A 430 -10.92 12.03 -24.74
C ASN A 430 -10.02 13.07 -25.46
N GLN A 431 -10.63 14.10 -26.05
CA GLN A 431 -9.92 15.20 -26.73
C GLN A 431 -8.96 15.98 -25.83
N TYR A 432 -9.19 16.01 -24.52
CA TYR A 432 -8.31 16.64 -23.52
C TYR A 432 -7.23 15.70 -23.00
N LYS A 433 -7.09 14.49 -23.57
CA LYS A 433 -6.21 13.41 -23.08
C LYS A 433 -6.51 13.00 -21.63
N ARG A 434 -7.76 13.22 -21.15
CA ARG A 434 -8.26 12.78 -19.85
C ARG A 434 -8.93 11.43 -19.99
N ASP A 435 -8.85 10.63 -18.90
CA ASP A 435 -9.55 9.36 -18.83
C ASP A 435 -11.04 9.59 -18.64
N VAL A 436 -11.83 9.07 -19.57
CA VAL A 436 -13.28 9.04 -19.53
C VAL A 436 -13.78 7.62 -19.73
N LEU A 437 -15.00 7.35 -19.30
CA LEU A 437 -15.64 6.06 -19.43
C LEU A 437 -15.81 5.67 -20.90
N TYR A 438 -15.34 4.48 -21.27
CA TYR A 438 -15.62 3.94 -22.59
C TYR A 438 -16.98 3.25 -22.65
N THR A 439 -17.82 3.67 -23.56
CA THR A 439 -19.12 3.04 -23.86
C THR A 439 -19.35 2.98 -25.36
N ASN A 440 -20.40 2.25 -25.79
CA ASN A 440 -20.91 2.41 -27.15
C ASN A 440 -21.64 3.76 -27.29
N LYS A 441 -21.90 4.20 -28.53
CA LYS A 441 -22.53 5.50 -28.83
C LYS A 441 -23.90 5.74 -28.17
N LYS A 442 -24.61 4.69 -27.75
CA LYS A 442 -25.92 4.75 -27.10
C LYS A 442 -25.84 4.60 -25.58
N HIS A 443 -24.67 4.50 -25.01
CA HIS A 443 -24.40 4.24 -23.58
C HIS A 443 -25.15 3.02 -23.01
N THR A 444 -25.37 1.99 -23.83
CA THR A 444 -26.07 0.76 -23.45
C THR A 444 -25.13 -0.37 -23.07
N GLU A 445 -23.83 -0.23 -23.37
CA GLU A 445 -22.81 -1.26 -23.13
C GLU A 445 -21.56 -0.68 -22.48
N LEU A 446 -20.98 -1.42 -21.54
CA LEU A 446 -19.69 -1.16 -20.95
C LEU A 446 -18.71 -2.27 -21.34
N LEU A 447 -17.42 -1.95 -21.48
CA LEU A 447 -16.35 -2.95 -21.39
C LEU A 447 -15.89 -3.02 -19.95
N MET A 448 -15.74 -4.25 -19.44
CA MET A 448 -15.39 -4.52 -18.04
C MET A 448 -14.17 -5.41 -17.97
N THR A 449 -13.21 -5.07 -17.11
CA THR A 449 -12.08 -5.94 -16.77
C THR A 449 -12.11 -6.27 -15.29
N GLY A 450 -11.76 -7.48 -14.91
CA GLY A 450 -11.80 -7.89 -13.51
C GLY A 450 -10.97 -9.12 -13.22
N THR A 451 -10.82 -9.43 -11.94
CA THR A 451 -10.06 -10.59 -11.45
C THR A 451 -10.75 -11.92 -11.77
N GLY A 452 -12.07 -11.90 -11.94
CA GLY A 452 -12.84 -13.11 -12.27
C GLY A 452 -12.72 -14.20 -11.20
N ALA A 453 -12.85 -13.79 -9.92
CA ALA A 453 -12.79 -14.72 -8.82
C ALA A 453 -13.83 -15.85 -8.98
N SER A 454 -13.45 -17.06 -8.66
CA SER A 454 -14.27 -18.26 -8.78
C SER A 454 -13.84 -19.31 -7.75
N PRO A 455 -14.61 -20.40 -7.57
CA PRO A 455 -14.19 -21.52 -6.72
C PRO A 455 -12.84 -22.13 -7.13
N GLU A 456 -12.43 -22.00 -8.39
CA GLU A 456 -11.13 -22.49 -8.91
C GLU A 456 -10.00 -21.46 -8.74
N GLY A 457 -10.31 -20.29 -8.20
CA GLY A 457 -9.40 -19.14 -8.06
C GLY A 457 -9.69 -18.03 -9.07
N ASP A 458 -8.79 -17.05 -9.10
CA ASP A 458 -8.93 -15.88 -9.94
C ASP A 458 -8.62 -16.21 -11.40
N MET A 459 -9.57 -15.89 -12.29
CA MET A 459 -9.47 -16.07 -13.75
C MET A 459 -9.84 -14.75 -14.46
N PRO A 460 -8.92 -13.79 -14.57
CA PRO A 460 -9.19 -12.47 -15.11
C PRO A 460 -9.86 -12.48 -16.48
N PHE A 461 -10.63 -11.42 -16.75
CA PHE A 461 -11.46 -11.33 -17.93
C PHE A 461 -11.51 -9.95 -18.56
N LEU A 462 -11.94 -9.91 -19.84
CA LEU A 462 -12.50 -8.74 -20.53
C LEU A 462 -13.92 -9.10 -20.96
N ASN A 463 -14.93 -8.44 -20.41
CA ASN A 463 -16.34 -8.66 -20.70
C ASN A 463 -16.96 -7.44 -21.38
N ARG A 464 -18.03 -7.68 -22.17
CA ARG A 464 -19.01 -6.68 -22.56
C ARG A 464 -20.22 -6.82 -21.65
N TYR A 465 -20.61 -5.74 -21.00
CA TYR A 465 -21.77 -5.70 -20.11
C TYR A 465 -22.89 -4.86 -20.74
N ASP A 466 -24.04 -5.48 -20.98
CA ASP A 466 -25.29 -4.83 -21.42
C ASP A 466 -26.01 -4.27 -20.19
N ILE A 467 -26.12 -2.93 -20.12
CA ILE A 467 -26.65 -2.21 -18.95
C ILE A 467 -28.14 -2.53 -18.75
N ALA A 468 -28.94 -2.55 -19.83
CA ALA A 468 -30.38 -2.76 -19.75
C ALA A 468 -30.74 -4.21 -19.38
N LYS A 469 -30.02 -5.18 -19.96
CA LYS A 469 -30.23 -6.60 -19.67
C LYS A 469 -29.52 -7.10 -18.42
N LYS A 470 -28.64 -6.26 -17.84
CA LYS A 470 -27.77 -6.62 -16.71
C LYS A 470 -27.00 -7.92 -16.96
N LYS A 471 -26.47 -8.10 -18.16
CA LYS A 471 -25.83 -9.34 -18.60
C LYS A 471 -24.43 -9.09 -19.15
N SER A 472 -23.46 -9.88 -18.67
CA SER A 472 -22.10 -9.94 -19.20
C SER A 472 -21.97 -10.97 -20.32
N THR A 473 -21.19 -10.61 -21.36
CA THR A 473 -20.70 -11.52 -22.40
C THR A 473 -19.18 -11.48 -22.35
N THR A 474 -18.54 -12.63 -22.16
CA THR A 474 -17.10 -12.75 -22.13
C THR A 474 -16.51 -12.58 -23.53
N LEU A 475 -15.60 -11.63 -23.68
CA LEU A 475 -14.84 -11.40 -24.91
C LEU A 475 -13.48 -12.07 -24.86
N TRP A 476 -12.88 -12.12 -23.67
CA TRP A 476 -11.64 -12.81 -23.40
C TRP A 476 -11.57 -13.19 -21.92
N ARG A 477 -10.94 -14.33 -21.62
CA ARG A 477 -10.71 -14.80 -20.26
C ARG A 477 -9.38 -15.50 -20.17
N CYS A 478 -8.70 -15.32 -19.04
CA CYS A 478 -7.49 -16.05 -18.65
C CYS A 478 -7.73 -17.56 -18.67
N GLN A 479 -6.73 -18.33 -19.09
CA GLN A 479 -6.78 -19.78 -19.15
C GLN A 479 -5.55 -20.42 -18.48
N ALA A 480 -5.76 -21.57 -17.87
CA ALA A 480 -4.69 -22.41 -17.36
C ALA A 480 -3.65 -22.74 -18.47
N PRO A 481 -2.38 -22.87 -18.16
CA PRO A 481 -1.72 -22.81 -16.84
C PRO A 481 -1.20 -21.40 -16.48
N TYR A 482 -1.86 -20.37 -16.96
CA TYR A 482 -1.44 -18.98 -16.75
C TYR A 482 -2.36 -18.24 -15.82
N TYR A 483 -1.80 -17.23 -15.15
CA TYR A 483 -2.53 -16.09 -14.63
C TYR A 483 -2.25 -14.89 -15.53
N GLU A 484 -3.27 -14.41 -16.23
CA GLU A 484 -3.13 -13.34 -17.22
C GLU A 484 -4.27 -12.34 -17.05
N TYR A 485 -3.96 -11.05 -17.00
CA TYR A 485 -4.96 -9.98 -16.86
C TYR A 485 -4.70 -8.84 -17.85
N VAL A 486 -5.75 -8.07 -18.15
CA VAL A 486 -5.64 -6.86 -18.98
C VAL A 486 -4.85 -5.80 -18.22
N TYR A 487 -3.61 -5.56 -18.63
CA TYR A 487 -2.72 -4.56 -18.03
C TYR A 487 -3.08 -3.14 -18.47
N LYS A 488 -3.26 -2.93 -19.80
CA LYS A 488 -3.56 -1.63 -20.36
C LYS A 488 -4.39 -1.76 -21.64
N MET A 489 -5.47 -1.00 -21.75
CA MET A 489 -6.28 -0.93 -22.97
C MET A 489 -5.62 0.04 -23.94
N LYS A 490 -5.28 -0.43 -25.16
CA LYS A 490 -4.73 0.39 -26.23
C LYS A 490 -5.83 1.06 -27.05
N ASP A 491 -6.78 0.28 -27.56
CA ASP A 491 -7.90 0.75 -28.37
C ASP A 491 -9.13 -0.12 -28.03
N PRO A 492 -10.02 0.37 -27.17
CA PRO A 492 -11.19 -0.40 -26.77
C PRO A 492 -12.17 -0.66 -27.91
N ALA A 493 -12.26 0.22 -28.91
CA ALA A 493 -13.13 0.04 -30.07
C ALA A 493 -12.65 -1.08 -30.99
N LYS A 494 -11.33 -1.27 -31.09
CA LYS A 494 -10.71 -2.35 -31.85
C LYS A 494 -10.47 -3.61 -31.01
N LEU A 495 -10.73 -3.57 -29.69
CA LEU A 495 -10.42 -4.62 -28.73
C LEU A 495 -8.92 -4.97 -28.76
N GLN A 496 -8.08 -3.93 -28.78
CA GLN A 496 -6.62 -4.04 -28.70
C GLN A 496 -6.16 -3.66 -27.30
N PHE A 497 -5.41 -4.53 -26.64
CA PHE A 497 -4.93 -4.33 -25.28
C PHE A 497 -3.64 -5.08 -24.99
N ILE A 498 -2.94 -4.65 -23.96
CA ILE A 498 -1.77 -5.33 -23.44
C ILE A 498 -2.22 -6.16 -22.22
N THR A 499 -1.76 -7.40 -22.16
CA THR A 499 -1.89 -8.25 -20.98
C THR A 499 -0.57 -8.40 -20.26
N SER A 500 -0.64 -8.64 -18.94
CA SER A 500 0.44 -9.20 -18.14
C SER A 500 0.12 -10.66 -17.88
N ARG A 501 1.01 -11.56 -18.30
CA ARG A 501 0.85 -13.02 -18.19
C ARG A 501 2.01 -13.60 -17.39
N GLU A 502 1.70 -14.43 -16.43
CA GLU A 502 2.65 -15.20 -15.62
C GLU A 502 2.19 -16.64 -15.44
N SER A 503 3.10 -17.49 -14.97
CA SER A 503 2.78 -18.84 -14.51
C SER A 503 3.54 -19.14 -13.21
N GLN A 504 3.39 -20.32 -12.66
CA GLN A 504 4.16 -20.70 -11.45
C GLN A 504 5.68 -20.55 -11.61
N THR A 505 6.20 -20.72 -12.84
CA THR A 505 7.64 -20.73 -13.15
C THR A 505 8.11 -19.57 -14.04
N ILE A 506 7.19 -18.85 -14.66
CA ILE A 506 7.50 -17.71 -15.57
C ILE A 506 6.99 -16.42 -14.93
N PRO A 507 7.87 -15.43 -14.68
CA PRO A 507 7.45 -14.15 -14.13
C PRO A 507 6.56 -13.39 -15.12
N ALA A 508 5.92 -12.32 -14.65
CA ALA A 508 5.03 -11.49 -15.46
C ALA A 508 5.73 -10.98 -16.72
N ASN A 509 5.18 -11.35 -17.87
CA ASN A 509 5.59 -10.88 -19.20
C ASN A 509 4.40 -10.24 -19.91
N TYR A 510 4.68 -9.32 -20.85
CA TYR A 510 3.66 -8.50 -21.48
C TYR A 510 3.41 -8.92 -22.91
N TYR A 511 2.13 -8.92 -23.30
CA TYR A 511 1.67 -9.36 -24.63
C TYR A 511 0.66 -8.36 -25.19
N MET A 512 0.83 -7.94 -26.45
CA MET A 512 -0.16 -7.18 -27.20
C MET A 512 -1.17 -8.14 -27.81
N LYS A 513 -2.45 -7.92 -27.54
CA LYS A 513 -3.58 -8.70 -28.11
C LYS A 513 -4.45 -7.84 -29.00
N ASP A 514 -4.84 -8.39 -30.15
CA ASP A 514 -5.88 -7.88 -31.05
C ASP A 514 -6.94 -8.98 -31.21
N LEU A 515 -8.04 -8.87 -30.48
CA LEU A 515 -9.07 -9.93 -30.48
C LEU A 515 -9.77 -10.04 -31.83
N LYS A 516 -9.96 -8.92 -32.56
CA LYS A 516 -10.62 -8.95 -33.87
C LYS A 516 -9.78 -9.68 -34.91
N LYS A 517 -8.46 -9.50 -34.87
CA LYS A 517 -7.51 -10.18 -35.77
C LYS A 517 -7.01 -11.51 -35.25
N LYS A 518 -7.41 -11.91 -34.03
CA LYS A 518 -6.91 -13.11 -33.34
C LYS A 518 -5.39 -13.15 -33.29
N LYS A 519 -4.74 -12.00 -33.09
CA LYS A 519 -3.28 -11.85 -33.08
C LYS A 519 -2.79 -11.59 -31.65
N GLU A 520 -1.72 -12.26 -31.28
CA GLU A 520 -0.94 -12.03 -30.06
C GLU A 520 0.54 -11.80 -30.44
N THR A 521 1.18 -10.87 -29.75
CA THR A 521 2.61 -10.55 -29.92
C THR A 521 3.23 -10.38 -28.55
N ALA A 522 4.29 -11.14 -28.24
CA ALA A 522 5.07 -10.96 -27.02
C ALA A 522 5.84 -9.61 -27.09
N LEU A 523 5.79 -8.85 -26.00
CA LEU A 523 6.49 -7.58 -25.86
C LEU A 523 7.73 -7.70 -24.93
N THR A 524 7.75 -8.73 -24.06
CA THR A 524 8.87 -8.99 -23.14
C THR A 524 9.12 -10.48 -23.03
N ALA A 525 10.32 -10.85 -22.55
CA ALA A 525 10.75 -12.21 -22.27
C ALA A 525 11.61 -12.25 -20.99
N PHE A 526 11.07 -11.71 -19.88
CA PHE A 526 11.78 -11.70 -18.60
C PHE A 526 11.99 -13.11 -18.08
N ALA A 527 13.22 -13.41 -17.69
CA ALA A 527 13.61 -14.70 -17.16
C ALA A 527 13.19 -14.88 -15.68
N ASN A 528 13.05 -16.12 -15.25
CA ASN A 528 12.82 -16.43 -13.84
C ASN A 528 14.04 -16.02 -13.00
N PRO A 529 13.89 -15.12 -12.01
CA PRO A 529 15.00 -14.71 -11.16
C PRO A 529 15.35 -15.72 -10.06
N TYR A 530 14.60 -16.83 -9.94
CA TYR A 530 14.75 -17.82 -8.86
C TYR A 530 15.05 -19.23 -9.42
N PRO A 531 16.20 -19.46 -10.07
CA PRO A 531 16.54 -20.79 -10.59
C PRO A 531 16.64 -21.86 -9.49
N MET A 532 16.97 -21.46 -8.25
CA MET A 532 17.03 -22.35 -7.08
C MET A 532 15.66 -22.87 -6.63
N MET A 533 14.57 -22.36 -7.19
CA MET A 533 13.21 -22.84 -6.94
C MET A 533 12.75 -23.91 -7.95
N GLU A 534 13.60 -24.29 -8.91
CA GLU A 534 13.26 -25.33 -9.88
C GLU A 534 12.97 -26.65 -9.17
N GLY A 535 11.86 -27.29 -9.55
CA GLY A 535 11.38 -28.53 -8.94
C GLY A 535 10.64 -28.39 -7.61
N VAL A 536 10.55 -27.18 -7.03
CA VAL A 536 9.68 -26.92 -5.87
C VAL A 536 8.22 -27.04 -6.32
N SER A 537 7.43 -27.86 -5.63
CA SER A 537 6.01 -27.97 -5.91
C SER A 537 5.24 -26.80 -5.27
N LYS A 538 4.18 -26.36 -5.95
CA LYS A 538 3.26 -25.33 -5.47
C LYS A 538 1.84 -25.76 -5.74
N GLU A 539 1.03 -25.90 -4.70
CA GLU A 539 -0.36 -26.30 -4.80
C GLU A 539 -1.26 -25.41 -3.94
N LYS A 540 -2.39 -24.98 -4.48
CA LYS A 540 -3.46 -24.36 -3.70
C LYS A 540 -4.40 -25.45 -3.21
N ILE A 541 -4.42 -25.68 -1.91
CA ILE A 541 -5.28 -26.67 -1.26
C ILE A 541 -6.57 -26.04 -0.72
N LYS A 542 -7.63 -26.84 -0.65
CA LYS A 542 -8.91 -26.49 -0.04
C LYS A 542 -9.21 -27.43 1.13
N TYR A 543 -9.71 -26.89 2.21
CA TYR A 543 -10.06 -27.64 3.41
C TYR A 543 -11.18 -26.95 4.17
N LYS A 544 -11.70 -27.59 5.23
CA LYS A 544 -12.80 -27.04 6.02
C LYS A 544 -12.38 -26.76 7.45
N ARG A 545 -12.85 -25.65 7.98
CA ARG A 545 -12.86 -25.35 9.39
C ARG A 545 -13.93 -26.19 10.12
N ALA A 546 -13.80 -26.38 11.42
CA ALA A 546 -14.72 -27.23 12.20
C ALA A 546 -16.20 -26.78 12.14
N ASP A 547 -16.44 -25.49 11.93
CA ASP A 547 -17.79 -24.92 11.76
C ASP A 547 -18.30 -24.96 10.30
N GLY A 548 -17.54 -25.60 9.38
CA GLY A 548 -17.93 -25.82 8.00
C GLY A 548 -17.49 -24.75 7.00
N ILE A 549 -16.80 -23.69 7.44
CA ILE A 549 -16.28 -22.66 6.53
C ILE A 549 -15.17 -23.25 5.66
N ASP A 550 -15.28 -23.04 4.34
CA ASP A 550 -14.25 -23.43 3.39
C ASP A 550 -13.04 -22.49 3.51
N LEU A 551 -11.85 -23.08 3.58
CA LEU A 551 -10.57 -22.38 3.70
C LEU A 551 -9.63 -22.79 2.57
N THR A 552 -8.66 -21.93 2.27
CA THR A 552 -7.57 -22.24 1.34
C THR A 552 -6.21 -21.91 1.93
N ALA A 553 -5.19 -22.59 1.42
CA ALA A 553 -3.78 -22.26 1.63
C ALA A 553 -2.98 -22.59 0.38
N THR A 554 -1.81 -21.99 0.22
CA THR A 554 -0.83 -22.41 -0.80
C THR A 554 0.26 -23.18 -0.10
N VAL A 555 0.46 -24.44 -0.50
CA VAL A 555 1.49 -25.35 0.03
C VAL A 555 2.66 -25.41 -0.94
N TYR A 556 3.87 -25.26 -0.40
CA TYR A 556 5.12 -25.46 -1.13
C TYR A 556 5.86 -26.64 -0.50
N LEU A 557 6.33 -27.57 -1.34
CA LEU A 557 7.16 -28.69 -0.91
C LEU A 557 8.53 -28.62 -1.60
N PRO A 558 9.60 -29.05 -0.92
CA PRO A 558 10.96 -29.05 -1.46
C PRO A 558 11.07 -29.77 -2.80
N ALA A 559 12.03 -29.35 -3.62
CA ALA A 559 12.32 -30.03 -4.89
C ALA A 559 12.67 -31.49 -4.66
N GLY A 560 12.01 -32.37 -5.41
CA GLY A 560 12.25 -33.84 -5.34
C GLY A 560 11.71 -34.51 -4.07
N TYR A 561 10.95 -33.82 -3.23
CA TYR A 561 10.34 -34.43 -2.04
C TYR A 561 9.38 -35.57 -2.39
N ASP A 562 9.58 -36.67 -1.71
CA ASP A 562 8.75 -37.89 -1.80
C ASP A 562 8.33 -38.32 -0.38
N LYS A 563 7.05 -38.17 -0.05
CA LYS A 563 6.56 -38.43 1.32
C LYS A 563 6.79 -39.86 1.82
N GLU A 564 6.85 -40.85 0.91
CA GLU A 564 7.08 -42.24 1.29
C GLU A 564 8.54 -42.51 1.66
N LYS A 565 9.49 -41.73 1.11
CA LYS A 565 10.93 -41.85 1.39
C LYS A 565 11.40 -40.90 2.47
N ASP A 566 10.96 -39.65 2.40
CA ASP A 566 11.48 -38.56 3.20
C ASP A 566 10.67 -38.36 4.50
N GLY A 567 9.47 -38.97 4.56
CA GLY A 567 8.56 -38.82 5.69
C GLY A 567 7.97 -37.42 5.81
N ARG A 568 7.41 -37.10 6.98
CA ARG A 568 6.77 -35.79 7.25
C ARG A 568 7.81 -34.72 7.50
N LEU A 569 7.59 -33.56 6.89
CA LEU A 569 8.44 -32.37 7.00
C LEU A 569 8.04 -31.47 8.17
N PRO A 570 8.99 -30.71 8.74
CA PRO A 570 8.63 -29.57 9.58
C PRO A 570 7.79 -28.58 8.79
N VAL A 571 6.82 -27.93 9.44
CA VAL A 571 5.88 -27.02 8.79
C VAL A 571 6.15 -25.58 9.22
N LEU A 572 6.14 -24.65 8.27
CA LEU A 572 6.04 -23.23 8.54
C LEU A 572 4.72 -22.69 7.96
N MET A 573 3.85 -22.20 8.84
CA MET A 573 2.57 -21.59 8.48
C MET A 573 2.68 -20.07 8.54
N TRP A 574 2.20 -19.38 7.47
CA TRP A 574 2.22 -17.91 7.41
C TRP A 574 0.83 -17.38 7.05
N ALA A 575 0.28 -16.55 7.94
CA ALA A 575 -1.09 -16.10 7.83
C ALA A 575 -1.28 -14.62 8.22
N TYR A 576 -2.42 -14.09 7.82
CA TYR A 576 -2.90 -12.75 8.15
C TYR A 576 -4.41 -12.77 8.29
N PRO A 577 -5.00 -12.67 9.50
CA PRO A 577 -6.44 -12.73 9.71
C PRO A 577 -7.20 -11.62 8.97
N ARG A 578 -8.45 -11.92 8.63
CA ARG A 578 -9.37 -10.97 7.98
C ARG A 578 -10.78 -11.11 8.54
N GLU A 579 -11.40 -9.99 8.84
CA GLU A 579 -12.75 -9.93 9.38
C GLU A 579 -13.79 -9.84 8.24
N TYR A 580 -14.85 -10.64 8.36
CA TYR A 580 -15.97 -10.74 7.45
C TYR A 580 -17.30 -10.57 8.18
N ARG A 581 -18.32 -10.08 7.45
CA ARG A 581 -19.68 -9.97 7.96
C ARG A 581 -20.49 -11.27 7.85
N ASN A 582 -20.07 -12.18 6.98
CA ASN A 582 -20.79 -13.44 6.75
C ASN A 582 -19.85 -14.57 6.28
N ALA A 583 -20.23 -15.80 6.55
CA ALA A 583 -19.47 -17.00 6.22
C ALA A 583 -19.36 -17.25 4.70
N LYS A 584 -20.40 -16.90 3.92
CA LYS A 584 -20.40 -17.11 2.47
C LYS A 584 -19.28 -16.33 1.77
N ASP A 585 -19.09 -15.07 2.14
CA ASP A 585 -18.05 -14.22 1.57
C ASP A 585 -16.66 -14.63 2.10
N ALA A 586 -16.58 -15.06 3.35
CA ALA A 586 -15.36 -15.55 3.99
C ALA A 586 -14.83 -16.85 3.34
N ALA A 587 -15.72 -17.72 2.87
CA ALA A 587 -15.38 -19.02 2.24
C ALA A 587 -14.94 -18.90 0.77
N GLN A 588 -14.86 -17.68 0.21
CA GLN A 588 -14.52 -17.50 -1.20
C GLN A 588 -13.00 -17.61 -1.44
N VAL A 589 -12.62 -18.41 -2.42
CA VAL A 589 -11.23 -18.63 -2.84
C VAL A 589 -10.59 -17.32 -3.32
N ARG A 590 -9.34 -17.07 -2.90
CA ARG A 590 -8.56 -15.89 -3.25
C ARG A 590 -7.31 -16.24 -4.03
N GLY A 591 -6.98 -15.40 -5.02
CA GLY A 591 -5.79 -15.55 -5.85
C GLY A 591 -5.88 -16.73 -6.83
N SER A 592 -4.81 -16.93 -7.57
CA SER A 592 -4.68 -18.01 -8.57
C SER A 592 -3.54 -18.95 -8.18
N GLN A 593 -3.70 -20.24 -8.42
CA GLN A 593 -2.59 -21.20 -8.29
C GLN A 593 -1.48 -20.95 -9.33
N TYR A 594 -1.79 -20.25 -10.41
CA TYR A 594 -0.87 -19.97 -11.52
C TYR A 594 -0.06 -18.70 -11.37
N ASN A 595 -0.23 -17.94 -10.26
CA ASN A 595 0.60 -16.76 -10.00
C ASN A 595 2.07 -17.13 -9.84
N PHE A 596 2.96 -16.29 -10.38
CA PHE A 596 4.38 -16.36 -10.08
C PHE A 596 4.63 -15.95 -8.62
N SER A 597 5.52 -16.67 -7.93
CA SER A 597 5.85 -16.34 -6.54
C SER A 597 7.02 -15.36 -6.49
N ILE A 598 6.70 -14.07 -6.28
CA ILE A 598 7.73 -13.05 -6.04
C ILE A 598 8.20 -13.17 -4.59
N ILE A 599 9.47 -13.54 -4.41
CA ILE A 599 10.06 -13.80 -3.09
C ILE A 599 10.67 -12.52 -2.54
N LYS A 600 10.09 -12.01 -1.46
CA LYS A 600 10.57 -10.83 -0.71
C LYS A 600 10.68 -11.20 0.76
N TYR A 601 11.34 -10.37 1.57
CA TYR A 601 11.52 -10.64 3.01
C TYR A 601 10.21 -11.02 3.75
N GLY A 602 9.06 -10.56 3.25
CA GLY A 602 7.75 -10.90 3.82
C GLY A 602 7.25 -12.31 3.50
N SER A 603 7.88 -13.02 2.54
CA SER A 603 7.47 -14.35 2.12
C SER A 603 8.06 -15.44 3.01
N PRO A 604 7.29 -16.48 3.37
CA PRO A 604 7.83 -17.66 4.06
C PRO A 604 8.49 -18.66 3.09
N ILE A 605 8.44 -18.46 1.78
CA ILE A 605 8.86 -19.44 0.76
C ILE A 605 10.35 -19.77 0.85
N PHE A 606 11.18 -18.86 1.42
CA PHE A 606 12.60 -19.12 1.64
C PHE A 606 12.89 -20.48 2.27
N TRP A 607 12.07 -20.88 3.24
CA TRP A 607 12.31 -22.08 4.05
C TRP A 607 11.95 -23.38 3.35
N VAL A 608 11.29 -23.34 2.18
CA VAL A 608 11.14 -24.55 1.36
C VAL A 608 12.49 -25.11 0.93
N THR A 609 13.49 -24.22 0.67
CA THR A 609 14.88 -24.60 0.35
C THR A 609 15.65 -25.15 1.56
N GLN A 610 15.11 -25.00 2.76
CA GLN A 610 15.65 -25.53 4.02
C GLN A 610 14.95 -26.82 4.47
N GLY A 611 14.12 -27.40 3.60
CA GLY A 611 13.43 -28.67 3.87
C GLY A 611 12.16 -28.54 4.70
N TYR A 612 11.49 -27.38 4.65
CA TYR A 612 10.17 -27.18 5.26
C TYR A 612 9.05 -27.42 4.25
N CYS A 613 7.94 -27.98 4.72
CA CYS A 613 6.65 -27.76 4.12
C CYS A 613 6.19 -26.35 4.48
N VAL A 614 6.07 -25.46 3.48
CA VAL A 614 5.69 -24.06 3.70
C VAL A 614 4.23 -23.85 3.30
N MET A 615 3.42 -23.36 4.24
CA MET A 615 2.04 -22.95 4.00
C MET A 615 1.96 -21.42 3.96
N GLU A 616 1.73 -20.84 2.78
CA GLU A 616 1.59 -19.42 2.56
C GLU A 616 0.14 -19.05 2.26
N ASN A 617 -0.23 -17.81 2.57
CA ASN A 617 -1.61 -17.31 2.39
C ASN A 617 -2.66 -18.25 3.02
N VAL A 618 -2.34 -18.78 4.21
CA VAL A 618 -3.27 -19.58 4.98
C VAL A 618 -4.43 -18.67 5.41
N GLU A 619 -5.63 -19.00 5.02
CA GLU A 619 -6.80 -18.19 5.33
C GLU A 619 -7.20 -18.34 6.79
N PHE A 620 -7.35 -17.20 7.47
CA PHE A 620 -7.79 -17.05 8.85
C PHE A 620 -8.96 -16.07 8.89
N PRO A 621 -10.16 -16.47 8.43
CA PRO A 621 -11.34 -15.62 8.45
C PRO A 621 -11.93 -15.51 9.84
N ILE A 622 -12.15 -14.30 10.30
CA ILE A 622 -12.88 -13.97 11.52
C ILE A 622 -14.26 -13.47 11.09
N VAL A 623 -15.29 -14.25 11.36
CA VAL A 623 -16.62 -14.05 10.79
C VAL A 623 -17.59 -13.58 11.87
N GLY A 624 -18.24 -12.43 11.62
CA GLY A 624 -19.36 -11.96 12.43
C GLY A 624 -20.67 -12.65 12.06
N THR A 625 -21.67 -12.41 12.89
CA THR A 625 -23.06 -12.81 12.65
C THR A 625 -23.96 -11.58 12.68
N GLU A 626 -25.27 -11.76 12.55
CA GLU A 626 -26.23 -10.65 12.69
C GLU A 626 -26.14 -9.99 14.08
N ASP A 627 -25.86 -10.79 15.12
CA ASP A 627 -25.85 -10.36 16.52
C ASP A 627 -24.45 -10.12 17.11
N LYS A 628 -23.39 -10.56 16.42
CA LYS A 628 -22.01 -10.49 16.93
C LYS A 628 -21.08 -9.86 15.90
N GLU A 629 -20.29 -8.89 16.36
CA GLU A 629 -19.17 -8.39 15.59
C GLU A 629 -18.07 -9.47 15.45
N PRO A 630 -17.30 -9.49 14.37
CA PRO A 630 -16.27 -10.53 14.15
C PRO A 630 -15.33 -10.73 15.34
N ASN A 631 -14.92 -9.64 15.98
CA ASN A 631 -13.95 -9.69 17.07
C ASN A 631 -14.50 -10.22 18.40
N ASP A 632 -15.82 -10.36 18.55
CA ASP A 632 -16.43 -10.93 19.76
C ASP A 632 -16.04 -12.40 19.99
N THR A 633 -15.64 -13.09 18.90
CA THR A 633 -15.19 -14.49 18.95
C THR A 633 -13.86 -14.66 18.22
N TYR A 634 -12.98 -13.64 18.30
CA TYR A 634 -11.71 -13.62 17.58
C TYR A 634 -10.81 -14.80 17.94
N ILE A 635 -10.60 -15.05 19.22
CA ILE A 635 -9.66 -16.09 19.71
C ILE A 635 -10.15 -17.48 19.33
N GLU A 636 -11.42 -17.77 19.54
CA GLU A 636 -12.01 -19.06 19.23
C GLU A 636 -11.90 -19.38 17.74
N GLN A 637 -12.21 -18.41 16.88
CA GLN A 637 -12.12 -18.59 15.43
C GLN A 637 -10.66 -18.71 14.97
N LEU A 638 -9.75 -17.91 15.54
CA LEU A 638 -8.33 -18.00 15.26
C LEU A 638 -7.75 -19.38 15.57
N VAL A 639 -8.17 -19.99 16.69
CA VAL A 639 -7.74 -21.35 17.06
C VAL A 639 -8.31 -22.38 16.09
N MET A 640 -9.59 -22.31 15.76
CA MET A 640 -10.21 -23.21 14.78
C MET A 640 -9.54 -23.15 13.40
N ASP A 641 -9.15 -21.95 12.96
CA ASP A 641 -8.42 -21.77 11.69
C ASP A 641 -7.06 -22.48 11.72
N ALA A 642 -6.31 -22.32 12.83
CA ALA A 642 -5.01 -22.94 13.02
C ALA A 642 -5.11 -24.48 13.09
N GLU A 643 -6.08 -25.02 13.85
CA GLU A 643 -6.34 -26.45 13.96
C GLU A 643 -6.69 -27.06 12.59
N ALA A 644 -7.55 -26.40 11.82
CA ALA A 644 -7.94 -26.85 10.49
C ALA A 644 -6.74 -26.90 9.54
N ALA A 645 -5.86 -25.88 9.57
CA ALA A 645 -4.67 -25.83 8.73
C ALA A 645 -3.64 -26.89 9.12
N ILE A 646 -3.43 -27.17 10.40
CA ILE A 646 -2.54 -28.25 10.86
C ILE A 646 -3.13 -29.60 10.49
N LYS A 647 -4.44 -29.78 10.69
CA LYS A 647 -5.12 -31.03 10.34
C LYS A 647 -4.96 -31.39 8.85
N VAL A 648 -5.22 -30.45 7.93
CA VAL A 648 -5.15 -30.74 6.50
C VAL A 648 -3.74 -31.15 6.07
N ILE A 649 -2.69 -30.46 6.53
CA ILE A 649 -1.31 -30.78 6.14
C ILE A 649 -0.83 -32.11 6.74
N THR A 650 -1.39 -32.46 7.91
CA THR A 650 -1.16 -33.76 8.56
C THR A 650 -1.87 -34.87 7.81
N ASP A 651 -3.14 -34.67 7.41
CA ASP A 651 -3.94 -35.65 6.67
C ASP A 651 -3.36 -35.91 5.28
N MET A 652 -2.75 -34.91 4.64
CA MET A 652 -1.98 -35.07 3.37
C MET A 652 -0.73 -35.95 3.55
N GLY A 653 -0.31 -36.18 4.79
CA GLY A 653 0.88 -36.98 5.11
C GLY A 653 2.20 -36.26 4.90
N VAL A 654 2.19 -34.95 4.60
CA VAL A 654 3.41 -34.17 4.28
C VAL A 654 3.92 -33.34 5.47
N GLY A 655 3.03 -32.88 6.35
CA GLY A 655 3.42 -32.08 7.53
C GLY A 655 3.48 -32.90 8.81
N ASP A 656 4.47 -32.62 9.66
CA ASP A 656 4.61 -33.18 11.00
C ASP A 656 3.92 -32.27 12.03
N PRO A 657 2.81 -32.71 12.66
CA PRO A 657 2.08 -31.91 13.63
C PRO A 657 2.89 -31.57 14.89
N GLU A 658 3.95 -32.34 15.17
CA GLU A 658 4.85 -32.06 16.31
C GLU A 658 5.96 -31.07 15.97
N ARG A 659 6.08 -30.61 14.71
CA ARG A 659 7.10 -29.67 14.26
C ARG A 659 6.49 -28.52 13.42
N VAL A 660 5.54 -27.80 14.02
CA VAL A 660 4.87 -26.68 13.36
C VAL A 660 5.35 -25.36 13.94
N GLY A 661 5.80 -24.46 13.06
CA GLY A 661 6.05 -23.05 13.33
C GLY A 661 4.96 -22.19 12.69
N VAL A 662 4.69 -21.01 13.28
CA VAL A 662 3.76 -20.03 12.76
C VAL A 662 4.41 -18.64 12.70
N GLY A 663 4.04 -17.84 11.71
CA GLY A 663 4.56 -16.48 11.61
C GLY A 663 3.64 -15.52 10.88
N GLY A 664 3.96 -14.23 11.04
CA GLY A 664 3.27 -13.17 10.35
C GLY A 664 3.85 -11.79 10.65
N HIS A 665 3.44 -10.82 9.86
CA HIS A 665 3.81 -9.43 9.99
C HIS A 665 2.58 -8.59 10.36
N SER A 666 2.76 -7.53 11.18
CA SER A 666 1.68 -6.61 11.56
C SER A 666 0.52 -7.35 12.27
N TYR A 667 -0.67 -7.41 11.67
CA TYR A 667 -1.78 -8.18 12.21
C TYR A 667 -1.52 -9.69 12.22
N GLY A 668 -0.67 -10.19 11.31
CA GLY A 668 -0.16 -11.55 11.37
C GLY A 668 0.81 -11.80 12.52
N GLY A 669 1.64 -10.81 12.88
CA GLY A 669 2.49 -10.86 14.08
C GLY A 669 1.65 -10.87 15.37
N PHE A 670 0.61 -10.07 15.41
CA PHE A 670 -0.41 -10.07 16.47
C PHE A 670 -1.11 -11.44 16.58
N MET A 671 -1.55 -12.02 15.46
CA MET A 671 -2.08 -13.38 15.38
C MET A 671 -1.10 -14.40 15.99
N THR A 672 0.17 -14.35 15.59
CA THR A 672 1.20 -15.25 16.10
C THR A 672 1.33 -15.18 17.62
N GLY A 673 1.34 -13.95 18.18
CA GLY A 673 1.34 -13.76 19.64
C GLY A 673 0.13 -14.40 20.32
N ASN A 674 -1.08 -14.22 19.76
CA ASN A 674 -2.30 -14.83 20.29
C ASN A 674 -2.28 -16.36 20.20
N LEU A 675 -1.88 -16.93 19.08
CA LEU A 675 -1.82 -18.38 18.91
C LEU A 675 -0.89 -19.05 19.95
N LEU A 676 0.28 -18.43 20.22
CA LEU A 676 1.22 -18.99 21.21
C LEU A 676 0.77 -18.77 22.65
N THR A 677 -0.04 -17.78 22.96
CA THR A 677 -0.55 -17.53 24.30
C THR A 677 -1.86 -18.28 24.61
N HIS A 678 -2.60 -18.74 23.58
CA HIS A 678 -3.89 -19.40 23.77
C HIS A 678 -3.89 -20.88 23.37
N THR A 679 -2.81 -21.39 22.73
CA THR A 679 -2.74 -22.79 22.27
C THR A 679 -1.37 -23.40 22.55
N LYS A 680 -1.28 -24.73 22.38
CA LYS A 680 -0.02 -25.49 22.37
C LYS A 680 0.29 -26.10 20.99
N LEU A 681 -0.34 -25.58 19.95
CA LEU A 681 -0.26 -26.12 18.59
C LEU A 681 1.11 -25.90 17.91
N PHE A 682 1.88 -24.91 18.39
CA PHE A 682 3.09 -24.46 17.71
C PHE A 682 4.32 -24.59 18.59
N LYS A 683 5.44 -25.06 17.99
CA LYS A 683 6.73 -25.16 18.68
C LYS A 683 7.45 -23.81 18.72
N ALA A 684 7.24 -22.97 17.68
CA ALA A 684 7.79 -21.64 17.63
C ALA A 684 6.91 -20.66 16.84
N GLY A 685 7.05 -19.38 17.17
CA GLY A 685 6.44 -18.28 16.43
C GLY A 685 7.45 -17.22 16.00
N ILE A 686 7.17 -16.59 14.84
CA ILE A 686 7.86 -15.41 14.31
C ILE A 686 6.85 -14.28 14.23
N ALA A 687 6.96 -13.28 15.08
CA ALA A 687 6.02 -12.17 15.16
C ALA A 687 6.73 -10.84 14.83
N ARG A 688 6.44 -10.29 13.64
CA ARG A 688 7.06 -9.06 13.13
C ARG A 688 6.11 -7.87 13.31
N SER A 689 6.59 -6.77 13.94
CA SER A 689 5.90 -5.47 14.06
C SER A 689 4.40 -5.59 14.43
N GLY A 690 4.06 -6.43 15.41
CA GLY A 690 2.69 -6.65 15.85
C GLY A 690 2.25 -5.67 16.94
N ALA A 691 0.94 -5.62 17.19
CA ALA A 691 0.34 -4.84 18.28
C ALA A 691 -0.19 -5.78 19.37
N TYR A 692 0.61 -6.06 20.38
CA TYR A 692 0.35 -7.13 21.36
C TYR A 692 -0.50 -6.69 22.56
N ASN A 693 -0.72 -5.40 22.73
CA ASN A 693 -1.61 -4.84 23.74
C ASN A 693 -2.59 -3.85 23.10
N ARG A 694 -3.84 -4.27 22.94
CA ARG A 694 -4.87 -3.46 22.29
C ARG A 694 -5.37 -2.31 23.14
N THR A 695 -5.11 -2.30 24.44
CA THR A 695 -5.42 -1.14 25.29
C THR A 695 -4.62 0.12 24.91
N LEU A 696 -3.51 -0.06 24.17
CA LEU A 696 -2.74 1.06 23.60
C LEU A 696 -3.36 1.63 22.31
N THR A 697 -4.44 1.02 21.80
CA THR A 697 -5.24 1.51 20.66
C THR A 697 -6.71 1.65 21.05
N PRO A 698 -7.08 2.45 22.09
CA PRO A 698 -8.36 2.38 22.76
C PRO A 698 -9.54 2.91 21.95
N PHE A 699 -9.30 3.53 20.79
CA PHE A 699 -10.33 4.06 19.89
C PHE A 699 -10.44 3.26 18.58
N GLY A 700 -10.29 1.94 18.65
CA GLY A 700 -10.46 1.04 17.52
C GLY A 700 -9.14 0.62 16.84
N PHE A 701 -9.20 -0.53 16.18
CA PHE A 701 -8.10 -1.10 15.39
C PHE A 701 -8.69 -2.06 14.34
N GLN A 702 -8.03 -2.21 13.20
CA GLN A 702 -8.51 -3.05 12.09
C GLN A 702 -10.01 -2.81 11.79
N ALA A 703 -10.85 -3.84 11.89
CA ALA A 703 -12.30 -3.74 11.73
C ALA A 703 -13.03 -3.42 13.06
N GLU A 704 -12.34 -3.37 14.20
CA GLU A 704 -12.95 -2.96 15.47
C GLU A 704 -13.18 -1.45 15.50
N THR A 705 -14.42 -1.03 15.69
CA THR A 705 -14.81 0.38 15.76
C THR A 705 -15.34 0.81 17.14
N ARG A 706 -15.60 -0.15 18.03
CA ARG A 706 -15.93 0.13 19.42
C ARG A 706 -14.67 0.60 20.14
N THR A 707 -14.82 1.50 21.06
CA THR A 707 -13.74 1.94 21.94
C THR A 707 -13.46 0.88 23.01
N TYR A 708 -12.31 1.00 23.66
CA TYR A 708 -11.98 0.13 24.81
C TYR A 708 -13.08 0.16 25.90
N TRP A 709 -13.67 1.33 26.17
CA TRP A 709 -14.71 1.48 27.19
C TRP A 709 -16.08 0.96 26.76
N GLU A 710 -16.31 0.75 25.46
CA GLU A 710 -17.52 0.12 24.91
C GLU A 710 -17.41 -1.40 24.86
N ALA A 711 -16.18 -1.96 24.71
CA ALA A 711 -15.96 -3.41 24.60
C ALA A 711 -14.64 -3.85 25.28
N PRO A 712 -14.44 -3.58 26.58
CA PRO A 712 -13.17 -3.85 27.27
C PRO A 712 -12.79 -5.34 27.25
N GLU A 713 -13.74 -6.25 27.29
CA GLU A 713 -13.52 -7.70 27.21
C GLU A 713 -12.90 -8.10 25.87
N VAL A 714 -13.34 -7.54 24.75
CA VAL A 714 -12.79 -7.81 23.43
C VAL A 714 -11.33 -7.35 23.35
N TYR A 715 -11.05 -6.13 23.79
CA TYR A 715 -9.69 -5.59 23.79
C TYR A 715 -8.74 -6.42 24.68
N ASN A 716 -9.20 -6.85 25.85
CA ASN A 716 -8.39 -7.66 26.76
C ASN A 716 -8.19 -9.08 26.20
N ALA A 717 -9.24 -9.75 25.71
CA ALA A 717 -9.15 -11.08 25.13
C ALA A 717 -8.22 -11.13 23.92
N MET A 718 -8.29 -10.11 23.05
CA MET A 718 -7.43 -10.02 21.88
C MET A 718 -5.99 -9.60 22.19
N SER A 719 -5.64 -9.22 23.43
CA SER A 719 -4.29 -8.77 23.78
C SER A 719 -3.42 -9.92 24.28
N PRO A 720 -2.50 -10.49 23.47
CA PRO A 720 -1.62 -11.57 23.96
C PRO A 720 -0.73 -11.13 25.13
N PHE A 721 -0.51 -9.84 25.32
CA PHE A 721 0.15 -9.29 26.49
C PHE A 721 -0.52 -9.70 27.82
N MET A 722 -1.85 -9.75 27.86
CA MET A 722 -2.62 -10.14 29.04
C MET A 722 -2.47 -11.63 29.40
N TYR A 723 -1.99 -12.43 28.46
CA TYR A 723 -1.78 -13.87 28.56
C TYR A 723 -0.30 -14.27 28.45
N ALA A 724 0.62 -13.34 28.70
CA ALA A 724 2.06 -13.57 28.57
C ALA A 724 2.58 -14.73 29.45
N ASN A 725 1.93 -14.98 30.59
CA ASN A 725 2.24 -16.09 31.51
C ASN A 725 1.83 -17.47 30.98
N GLN A 726 1.09 -17.52 29.85
CA GLN A 726 0.59 -18.75 29.23
C GLN A 726 1.33 -19.06 27.93
N LEU A 727 2.33 -18.28 27.54
CA LEU A 727 3.07 -18.51 26.27
C LEU A 727 3.56 -19.95 26.20
N SER A 728 3.20 -20.63 25.13
CA SER A 728 3.66 -21.98 24.77
C SER A 728 4.62 -21.89 23.56
N GLY A 729 5.69 -22.70 23.59
CA GLY A 729 6.71 -22.67 22.53
C GLY A 729 7.70 -21.51 22.65
N ALA A 730 8.42 -21.24 21.56
CA ALA A 730 9.45 -20.21 21.51
C ALA A 730 9.02 -19.04 20.61
N LEU A 731 9.18 -17.80 21.04
CA LEU A 731 8.74 -16.62 20.29
C LEU A 731 9.89 -15.71 19.87
N LEU A 732 10.03 -15.50 18.54
CA LEU A 732 10.90 -14.46 17.97
C LEU A 732 10.05 -13.21 17.70
N LEU A 733 10.33 -12.15 18.45
CA LEU A 733 9.77 -10.80 18.23
C LEU A 733 10.76 -10.00 17.39
N VAL A 734 10.30 -9.43 16.28
CA VAL A 734 11.08 -8.51 15.45
C VAL A 734 10.32 -7.20 15.28
N HIS A 735 11.00 -6.05 15.41
CA HIS A 735 10.36 -4.75 15.23
C HIS A 735 11.29 -3.75 14.57
N GLY A 736 10.75 -2.92 13.68
CA GLY A 736 11.47 -1.76 13.15
C GLY A 736 11.59 -0.67 14.21
N GLU A 737 12.80 -0.19 14.47
CA GLU A 737 13.08 0.84 15.50
C GLU A 737 12.20 2.08 15.34
N LEU A 738 11.91 2.45 14.12
CA LEU A 738 11.19 3.67 13.76
C LEU A 738 9.78 3.40 13.19
N ASP A 739 9.17 2.30 13.61
CA ASP A 739 7.80 1.97 13.21
C ASP A 739 6.83 3.08 13.62
N ASN A 740 6.18 3.70 12.65
CA ASN A 740 5.21 4.77 12.81
C ASN A 740 3.79 4.39 12.40
N ASN A 741 3.55 3.12 12.11
CA ASN A 741 2.21 2.65 11.80
C ASN A 741 1.32 2.73 13.05
N THR A 742 0.14 3.31 12.89
CA THR A 742 -0.79 3.52 14.01
C THR A 742 -1.13 2.20 14.70
N GLY A 743 -0.78 2.09 15.98
CA GLY A 743 -1.08 0.94 16.84
C GLY A 743 0.02 -0.11 16.94
N THR A 744 1.03 -0.10 16.05
CA THR A 744 2.15 -1.07 16.07
C THR A 744 3.49 -0.43 16.46
N PHE A 745 3.46 0.59 17.30
CA PHE A 745 4.70 1.24 17.75
C PHE A 745 5.65 0.28 18.46
N PRO A 746 6.98 0.51 18.45
CA PRO A 746 7.97 -0.39 19.07
C PRO A 746 7.68 -0.75 20.53
N ILE A 747 7.03 0.14 21.29
CA ILE A 747 6.58 -0.10 22.66
C ILE A 747 5.72 -1.37 22.81
N GLN A 748 5.01 -1.78 21.76
CA GLN A 748 4.19 -3.00 21.76
C GLN A 748 5.07 -4.23 21.98
N SER A 749 6.13 -4.39 21.18
CA SER A 749 7.07 -5.50 21.30
C SER A 749 7.92 -5.40 22.55
N GLU A 750 8.38 -4.19 22.90
CA GLU A 750 9.18 -3.95 24.08
C GLU A 750 8.46 -4.42 25.36
N ARG A 751 7.20 -4.00 25.54
CA ARG A 751 6.42 -4.35 26.72
C ARG A 751 6.04 -5.83 26.75
N PHE A 752 5.68 -6.40 25.58
CA PHE A 752 5.40 -7.82 25.50
C PHE A 752 6.64 -8.68 25.81
N TYR A 753 7.81 -8.31 25.28
CA TYR A 753 9.08 -8.95 25.62
C TYR A 753 9.37 -8.93 27.13
N GLN A 754 9.19 -7.77 27.79
CA GLN A 754 9.41 -7.66 29.23
C GLN A 754 8.45 -8.55 30.05
N ALA A 755 7.18 -8.63 29.66
CA ALA A 755 6.19 -9.51 30.29
C ALA A 755 6.61 -10.99 30.13
N LEU A 756 6.91 -11.42 28.90
CA LEU A 756 7.34 -12.78 28.60
C LEU A 756 8.60 -13.19 29.37
N LYS A 757 9.61 -12.30 29.39
CA LYS A 757 10.84 -12.48 30.13
C LYS A 757 10.56 -12.67 31.64
N GLY A 758 9.66 -11.87 32.21
CA GLY A 758 9.25 -11.98 33.62
C GLY A 758 8.62 -13.32 33.95
N HIS A 759 7.94 -13.95 33.00
CA HIS A 759 7.32 -15.27 33.10
C HIS A 759 8.22 -16.44 32.64
N LYS A 760 9.52 -16.20 32.44
CA LYS A 760 10.50 -17.22 32.01
C LYS A 760 10.23 -17.87 30.66
N ALA A 761 9.51 -17.19 29.79
CA ALA A 761 9.24 -17.66 28.44
C ALA A 761 10.49 -17.73 27.57
N THR A 762 10.56 -18.66 26.63
CA THR A 762 11.59 -18.69 25.60
C THR A 762 11.26 -17.62 24.55
N VAL A 763 11.93 -16.47 24.64
CA VAL A 763 11.67 -15.32 23.79
C VAL A 763 12.97 -14.63 23.37
N ARG A 764 13.03 -14.19 22.11
CA ARG A 764 14.09 -13.35 21.54
C ARG A 764 13.45 -12.09 20.96
N TYR A 765 14.04 -10.94 21.21
CA TYR A 765 13.58 -9.65 20.69
C TYR A 765 14.69 -9.01 19.86
N VAL A 766 14.40 -8.76 18.59
CA VAL A 766 15.30 -8.14 17.60
C VAL A 766 14.72 -6.82 17.15
N VAL A 767 15.47 -5.74 17.36
CA VAL A 767 15.12 -4.41 16.87
C VAL A 767 15.96 -4.13 15.63
N LEU A 768 15.29 -3.83 14.51
CA LEU A 768 15.98 -3.51 13.25
C LEU A 768 16.23 -2.01 13.19
N PRO A 769 17.49 -1.56 13.22
CA PRO A 769 17.82 -0.14 13.26
C PRO A 769 17.26 0.61 12.07
N LEU A 770 16.71 1.80 12.32
CA LEU A 770 16.20 2.72 11.33
C LEU A 770 15.01 2.19 10.50
N GLU A 771 14.51 0.97 10.70
CA GLU A 771 13.37 0.47 9.94
C GLU A 771 12.05 1.05 10.43
N SER A 772 11.13 1.29 9.48
CA SER A 772 9.74 1.62 9.72
C SER A 772 8.89 0.35 9.88
N HIS A 773 7.56 0.44 9.69
CA HIS A 773 6.66 -0.71 9.76
C HIS A 773 6.98 -1.79 8.71
N ALA A 774 7.29 -1.39 7.48
CA ALA A 774 7.81 -2.27 6.44
C ALA A 774 9.34 -2.11 6.38
N TYR A 775 10.06 -3.23 6.30
CA TYR A 775 11.52 -3.23 6.30
C TYR A 775 12.05 -3.06 4.87
N SER A 776 13.14 -2.32 4.71
CA SER A 776 13.65 -1.93 3.40
C SER A 776 15.16 -2.02 3.25
N ALA A 777 15.94 -1.97 4.36
CA ALA A 777 17.38 -2.01 4.28
C ALA A 777 17.90 -3.43 4.07
N LYS A 778 18.79 -3.59 3.09
CA LYS A 778 19.41 -4.87 2.72
C LYS A 778 20.03 -5.57 3.92
N GLU A 779 20.82 -4.86 4.72
CA GLU A 779 21.53 -5.39 5.86
C GLU A 779 20.58 -5.88 6.95
N ASN A 780 19.54 -5.09 7.26
CA ASN A 780 18.49 -5.45 8.21
C ASN A 780 17.72 -6.69 7.76
N ILE A 781 17.38 -6.76 6.46
CA ILE A 781 16.60 -7.87 5.90
C ILE A 781 17.41 -9.16 5.89
N LEU A 782 18.69 -9.11 5.53
CA LEU A 782 19.54 -10.29 5.58
C LEU A 782 19.74 -10.78 7.02
N HIS A 783 19.92 -9.87 7.97
CA HIS A 783 19.98 -10.21 9.39
C HIS A 783 18.66 -10.79 9.91
N LEU A 784 17.53 -10.22 9.51
CA LEU A 784 16.20 -10.76 9.83
C LEU A 784 16.06 -12.22 9.37
N LEU A 785 16.39 -12.49 8.10
CA LEU A 785 16.32 -13.85 7.54
C LEU A 785 17.28 -14.83 8.23
N TYR A 786 18.44 -14.35 8.70
CA TYR A 786 19.33 -15.13 9.54
C TYR A 786 18.69 -15.50 10.88
N GLU A 787 18.13 -14.52 11.59
CA GLU A 787 17.49 -14.72 12.89
C GLU A 787 16.30 -15.68 12.79
N GLU A 788 15.50 -15.55 11.76
CA GLU A 788 14.36 -16.43 11.52
C GLU A 788 14.81 -17.84 11.16
N ASN A 789 15.83 -17.98 10.32
CA ASN A 789 16.37 -19.29 9.98
C ASN A 789 16.93 -20.00 11.24
N ALA A 790 17.75 -19.31 12.03
CA ALA A 790 18.30 -19.86 13.25
C ALA A 790 17.21 -20.26 14.26
N TRP A 791 16.12 -19.44 14.36
CA TRP A 791 15.00 -19.72 15.25
C TRP A 791 14.22 -20.95 14.83
N LEU A 792 13.90 -21.06 13.55
CA LEU A 792 13.16 -22.20 12.96
C LEU A 792 13.97 -23.48 13.03
N GLU A 793 15.25 -23.45 12.68
CA GLU A 793 16.15 -24.62 12.79
C GLU A 793 16.17 -25.15 14.23
N LYS A 794 16.32 -24.27 15.22
CA LYS A 794 16.43 -24.65 16.63
C LYS A 794 15.13 -25.17 17.23
N TYR A 795 14.02 -24.47 17.00
CA TYR A 795 12.80 -24.70 17.77
C TYR A 795 11.69 -25.41 17.00
N VAL A 796 11.81 -25.53 15.67
CA VAL A 796 10.82 -26.26 14.84
C VAL A 796 11.46 -27.50 14.23
N LYS A 797 12.47 -27.36 13.39
CA LYS A 797 13.07 -28.49 12.65
C LYS A 797 13.74 -29.50 13.57
N ASN A 798 14.46 -29.02 14.58
CA ASN A 798 15.16 -29.84 15.56
C ASN A 798 14.45 -29.87 16.93
N ALA A 799 13.15 -29.59 16.98
CA ALA A 799 12.37 -29.70 18.21
C ALA A 799 12.48 -31.12 18.77
N GLY A 800 12.91 -31.23 20.04
CA GLY A 800 13.01 -32.50 20.73
C GLY A 800 14.31 -33.31 20.48
N LYS A 801 15.29 -32.73 19.73
CA LYS A 801 16.63 -33.31 19.58
C LYS A 801 17.60 -32.77 20.62
#